data_67055abb5535af3325d66551e4928057
#
_entry.id   67055abb5535af3325d66551e4928057
#
_cell.length_a   1.000
_cell.length_b   1.000
_cell.length_c   1.000
_cell.angle_alpha   90.00
_cell.angle_beta   90.00
_cell.angle_gamma   90.00
#
_symmetry.space_group_name_H-M   'P 1'
#
loop_
_entity.id
_entity.type
_entity.pdbx_description
1 polymer ?
#
loop_
_entity_poly.entity_id
_entity_poly.type
_entity_poly.pdbx_seq_one_letter_code
_entity_poly.pdbx_strand_id
1 'polypeptide(L)'
;MGYQSEAELENKLIEKLKTQGYERVLINDYAELENNFREQLNKFNIIALENKPLTDKEFERVLNVLNGKSVLQSAIKLREKIDFDREDGTKIYLKLLSENAEDNIYQVSNQITVQGKYKNRYDVTILINGLPLVQIELKRSGIDINEAINQIDRYRIHSYRGLFHYIQIYVVSNSVETRYFANTDAQRLLKSLTFYWTTETNERINKLEDFSSSFFNKARLLKNVIRYMVINETDKNLIVMRPYQIYATEALIRHALDTGKNGYIWHTTGSGKTLTSWKCANLLSKEQSIKKVFFLIDRKDLDIQTKEEFNKFEKDCVDETDKTETLVKQIKDIDRKLIVTTIQKMANAVKNPKYSKILDKYKEEKVIFIIDECHRSQFGEMHTTIKHHFKRAQYFGFTGTPRFEENKSQNGLKTSDLFEKCLHTYLIKNAIYDHNVLGFSIEYIQTFKGQYDENDKTMVEGIDTDEVYMADERIDLVTNHIINNHKCKTVNGKYTAIFATSSIPALAKYYDKIKSLNSDLKIAAVFSYGENEDLEGKDEHSKDILARIIDDYNKEFDTNFSLETFAAYNKDITNRLKIKKSPKIDILLVVNMYLTGFDSRPLNTLYVDKNLEWHNLVQAFSRTNRVEMASKPFGNIICYRNLKSNTDKALRLFSNELEANTDNNPPIWIIPGYGYFRDKFKELAFKLLSIAPTVQSVDDLMSEDAQREFVIAFRELSKIKSILTTFSEFSWADVEDALTCQGYEDYKSRYLTLYDFVKKERNAEKVSILDDIDFAIEVIQTDKINVTYIMNLLRNVDTANKKQQAKDLEHIKQELDRTDNPELRR
;
A
#
# COMPACT_ATOMS: atom_id res chain seq x y z
N MET A 1 3.11 35.42 11.12
CA MET A 1 1.70 34.98 11.09
C MET A 1 1.37 34.49 12.48
N GLY A 2 0.32 35.04 13.16
CA GLY A 2 -0.03 34.63 14.52
C GLY A 2 -0.42 33.15 14.56
N TYR A 3 -0.04 32.48 15.63
CA TYR A 3 -0.43 31.08 15.88
C TYR A 3 -1.95 30.99 15.95
N GLN A 4 -2.54 30.21 15.04
CA GLN A 4 -3.98 29.93 15.05
C GLN A 4 -4.24 28.78 16.04
N SER A 5 -5.11 29.02 17.01
CA SER A 5 -5.49 28.02 18.01
C SER A 5 -6.38 26.91 17.40
N GLU A 6 -6.41 25.73 18.02
CA GLU A 6 -7.30 24.63 17.62
C GLU A 6 -8.78 25.07 17.65
N ALA A 7 -9.18 25.81 18.66
CA ALA A 7 -10.54 26.38 18.76
C ALA A 7 -10.90 27.35 17.62
N GLU A 8 -9.95 28.13 17.12
CA GLU A 8 -10.19 28.98 15.94
C GLU A 8 -10.34 28.14 14.66
N LEU A 9 -9.57 27.04 14.53
CA LEU A 9 -9.68 26.11 13.41
C LEU A 9 -11.04 25.40 13.41
N GLU A 10 -11.50 24.93 14.59
CA GLU A 10 -12.82 24.33 14.75
C GLU A 10 -13.93 25.30 14.31
N ASN A 11 -13.92 26.52 14.84
CA ASN A 11 -14.93 27.53 14.52
C ASN A 11 -14.94 27.88 13.01
N LYS A 12 -13.77 28.04 12.39
CA LYS A 12 -13.67 28.31 10.94
C LYS A 12 -14.24 27.15 10.13
N LEU A 13 -13.92 25.90 10.51
CA LEU A 13 -14.45 24.72 9.84
C LEU A 13 -15.97 24.65 9.95
N ILE A 14 -16.53 24.89 11.15
CA ILE A 14 -17.97 24.88 11.38
C ILE A 14 -18.66 25.94 10.55
N GLU A 15 -18.15 27.18 10.54
CA GLU A 15 -18.75 28.25 9.72
C GLU A 15 -18.67 27.90 8.22
N LYS A 16 -17.57 27.28 7.77
CA LYS A 16 -17.45 26.81 6.40
C LYS A 16 -18.51 25.74 6.07
N LEU A 17 -18.70 24.76 6.96
CA LEU A 17 -19.73 23.71 6.79
C LEU A 17 -21.15 24.30 6.77
N LYS A 18 -21.42 25.31 7.61
CA LYS A 18 -22.72 26.05 7.57
C LYS A 18 -22.96 26.67 6.20
N THR A 19 -21.95 27.29 5.58
CA THR A 19 -22.09 27.84 4.22
C THR A 19 -22.38 26.78 3.15
N GLN A 20 -22.04 25.52 3.43
CA GLN A 20 -22.35 24.36 2.58
C GLN A 20 -23.69 23.70 2.92
N GLY A 21 -24.45 24.31 3.85
CA GLY A 21 -25.80 23.89 4.23
C GLY A 21 -25.86 22.82 5.32
N TYR A 22 -24.79 22.66 6.13
CA TYR A 22 -24.84 21.87 7.36
C TYR A 22 -25.51 22.66 8.47
N GLU A 23 -26.40 22.02 9.22
CA GLU A 23 -27.00 22.57 10.42
C GLU A 23 -26.04 22.43 11.61
N ARG A 24 -25.70 23.52 12.28
CA ARG A 24 -24.94 23.45 13.53
C ARG A 24 -25.87 23.04 14.67
N VAL A 25 -25.49 21.96 15.36
CA VAL A 25 -26.21 21.47 16.55
C VAL A 25 -25.25 21.43 17.74
N LEU A 26 -25.77 21.71 18.91
CA LEU A 26 -25.03 21.62 20.17
C LEU A 26 -25.34 20.26 20.80
N ILE A 27 -24.34 19.40 20.85
CA ILE A 27 -24.41 18.07 21.46
C ILE A 27 -23.23 17.98 22.42
N ASN A 28 -23.50 17.98 23.72
CA ASN A 28 -22.46 18.01 24.74
C ASN A 28 -22.01 16.63 25.18
N ASP A 29 -22.88 15.63 25.12
CA ASP A 29 -22.61 14.28 25.58
C ASP A 29 -23.30 13.21 24.73
N TYR A 30 -23.09 11.95 25.13
CA TYR A 30 -23.63 10.80 24.40
C TYR A 30 -25.16 10.70 24.46
N ALA A 31 -25.80 11.12 25.59
CA ALA A 31 -27.24 11.07 25.73
C ALA A 31 -27.93 12.10 24.80
N GLU A 32 -27.35 13.29 24.70
CA GLU A 32 -27.82 14.29 23.73
C GLU A 32 -27.62 13.82 22.29
N LEU A 33 -26.55 13.07 21.98
CA LEU A 33 -26.32 12.45 20.66
C LEU A 33 -27.44 11.45 20.34
N GLU A 34 -27.80 10.57 21.27
CA GLU A 34 -28.89 9.60 21.07
C GLU A 34 -30.27 10.32 20.89
N ASN A 35 -30.53 11.37 21.64
CA ASN A 35 -31.73 12.16 21.46
C ASN A 35 -31.82 12.87 20.11
N ASN A 36 -30.73 13.50 19.67
CA ASN A 36 -30.62 14.06 18.33
C ASN A 36 -30.80 12.98 17.24
N PHE A 37 -30.22 11.83 17.42
CA PHE A 37 -30.39 10.72 16.47
C PHE A 37 -31.85 10.29 16.37
N ARG A 38 -32.55 10.14 17.48
CA ARG A 38 -33.98 9.83 17.48
C ARG A 38 -34.80 10.86 16.71
N GLU A 39 -34.55 12.14 16.95
CA GLU A 39 -35.24 13.23 16.28
C GLU A 39 -35.02 13.18 14.76
N GLN A 40 -33.76 13.06 14.32
CA GLN A 40 -33.41 13.03 12.90
C GLN A 40 -33.88 11.72 12.20
N LEU A 41 -33.84 10.57 12.90
CA LEU A 41 -34.38 9.31 12.40
C LEU A 41 -35.87 9.39 12.13
N ASN A 42 -36.64 10.00 13.07
CA ASN A 42 -38.08 10.24 12.89
C ASN A 42 -38.35 11.16 11.71
N LYS A 43 -37.62 12.27 11.58
CA LYS A 43 -37.75 13.20 10.45
C LYS A 43 -37.46 12.53 9.12
N PHE A 44 -36.36 11.80 9.06
CA PHE A 44 -35.90 11.14 7.86
C PHE A 44 -36.86 10.02 7.38
N ASN A 45 -37.48 9.31 8.33
CA ASN A 45 -38.42 8.22 8.02
C ASN A 45 -39.90 8.62 8.19
N ILE A 46 -40.22 9.90 8.15
CA ILE A 46 -41.54 10.40 8.47
C ILE A 46 -42.67 9.76 7.68
N ILE A 47 -42.42 9.43 6.39
CA ILE A 47 -43.36 8.73 5.51
C ILE A 47 -43.56 7.28 5.96
N ALA A 48 -42.45 6.56 6.22
CA ALA A 48 -42.50 5.17 6.68
C ALA A 48 -43.15 5.03 8.07
N LEU A 49 -43.03 6.08 8.88
CA LEU A 49 -43.62 6.20 10.19
C LEU A 49 -45.08 6.73 10.17
N GLU A 50 -45.65 7.05 9.02
CA GLU A 50 -47.00 7.61 8.87
C GLU A 50 -47.25 8.82 9.76
N ASN A 51 -46.27 9.69 9.90
CA ASN A 51 -46.21 10.86 10.80
C ASN A 51 -46.37 10.54 12.30
N LYS A 52 -46.16 9.28 12.71
CA LYS A 52 -46.19 8.86 14.12
C LYS A 52 -44.77 8.59 14.59
N PRO A 53 -44.12 9.50 15.39
CA PRO A 53 -42.76 9.28 15.89
C PRO A 53 -42.62 7.95 16.65
N LEU A 54 -41.36 7.42 16.71
CA LEU A 54 -41.06 6.25 17.51
C LEU A 54 -41.30 6.52 19.00
N THR A 55 -41.97 5.61 19.69
CA THR A 55 -42.11 5.62 21.15
C THR A 55 -40.75 5.38 21.82
N ASP A 56 -40.64 5.58 23.13
CA ASP A 56 -39.39 5.33 23.87
C ASP A 56 -38.96 3.87 23.73
N LYS A 57 -39.91 2.94 23.88
CA LYS A 57 -39.65 1.49 23.75
C LYS A 57 -39.29 1.09 22.31
N GLU A 58 -39.92 1.70 21.32
CA GLU A 58 -39.59 1.46 19.91
C GLU A 58 -38.18 1.96 19.60
N PHE A 59 -37.82 3.15 20.08
CA PHE A 59 -36.47 3.71 19.88
C PHE A 59 -35.42 2.89 20.60
N GLU A 60 -35.66 2.42 21.84
CA GLU A 60 -34.76 1.51 22.54
C GLU A 60 -34.52 0.21 21.74
N ARG A 61 -35.56 -0.37 21.13
CA ARG A 61 -35.44 -1.51 20.26
C ARG A 61 -34.58 -1.21 19.01
N VAL A 62 -34.73 -0.04 18.40
CA VAL A 62 -33.88 0.41 17.30
C VAL A 62 -32.42 0.52 17.78
N LEU A 63 -32.15 1.15 18.92
CA LEU A 63 -30.80 1.22 19.49
C LEU A 63 -30.20 -0.16 19.75
N ASN A 64 -30.99 -1.13 20.24
CA ASN A 64 -30.53 -2.51 20.44
C ASN A 64 -30.13 -3.20 19.14
N VAL A 65 -30.80 -2.90 18.03
CA VAL A 65 -30.40 -3.41 16.69
C VAL A 65 -29.11 -2.76 16.21
N LEU A 66 -28.88 -1.50 16.56
CA LEU A 66 -27.73 -0.71 16.10
C LEU A 66 -26.50 -0.88 16.98
N ASN A 67 -26.68 -1.02 18.27
CA ASN A 67 -25.61 -1.12 19.25
C ASN A 67 -24.92 -2.49 19.27
N GLY A 68 -23.72 -2.55 19.85
CA GLY A 68 -22.96 -3.80 20.00
C GLY A 68 -22.38 -4.34 18.69
N LYS A 69 -22.39 -3.57 17.62
CA LYS A 69 -21.82 -3.93 16.33
C LYS A 69 -20.35 -3.55 16.24
N SER A 70 -19.57 -4.32 15.50
CA SER A 70 -18.23 -3.90 15.07
C SER A 70 -18.35 -2.77 14.04
N VAL A 71 -17.23 -2.11 13.73
CA VAL A 71 -17.18 -1.07 12.68
C VAL A 71 -17.68 -1.62 11.34
N LEU A 72 -17.23 -2.84 10.99
CA LEU A 72 -17.67 -3.51 9.76
C LEU A 72 -19.19 -3.78 9.75
N GLN A 73 -19.71 -4.34 10.84
CA GLN A 73 -21.14 -4.62 10.96
C GLN A 73 -21.99 -3.35 10.93
N SER A 74 -21.51 -2.27 11.57
CA SER A 74 -22.17 -0.96 11.53
C SER A 74 -22.20 -0.38 10.11
N ALA A 75 -21.11 -0.55 9.35
CA ALA A 75 -21.04 -0.12 7.95
C ALA A 75 -22.00 -0.91 7.04
N ILE A 76 -22.15 -2.21 7.27
CA ILE A 76 -23.13 -3.04 6.56
C ILE A 76 -24.53 -2.55 6.92
N LYS A 77 -24.83 -2.42 8.21
CA LYS A 77 -26.14 -2.01 8.72
C LYS A 77 -26.57 -0.63 8.23
N LEU A 78 -25.61 0.30 8.12
CA LEU A 78 -25.84 1.64 7.58
C LEU A 78 -26.46 1.63 6.16
N ARG A 79 -26.23 0.58 5.38
CA ARG A 79 -26.66 0.42 3.99
C ARG A 79 -27.92 -0.45 3.83
N GLU A 80 -28.36 -1.08 4.91
CA GLU A 80 -29.56 -1.92 4.94
C GLU A 80 -30.77 -1.14 5.44
N LYS A 81 -31.95 -1.70 5.17
CA LYS A 81 -33.18 -1.29 5.85
C LYS A 81 -33.31 -2.05 7.17
N ILE A 82 -33.76 -1.40 8.22
CA ILE A 82 -34.10 -2.03 9.47
C ILE A 82 -35.54 -2.49 9.37
N ASP A 83 -35.75 -3.80 9.42
CA ASP A 83 -37.05 -4.41 9.55
C ASP A 83 -37.54 -4.22 11.00
N PHE A 84 -38.71 -3.62 11.18
CA PHE A 84 -39.15 -3.17 12.48
C PHE A 84 -40.66 -3.32 12.63
N ASP A 85 -41.08 -4.04 13.70
CA ASP A 85 -42.48 -4.16 14.08
C ASP A 85 -42.85 -3.10 15.16
N ARG A 86 -43.78 -2.26 14.86
CA ARG A 86 -44.29 -1.24 15.81
C ARG A 86 -45.08 -1.88 16.95
N GLU A 87 -45.31 -1.09 18.01
CA GLU A 87 -46.10 -1.53 19.18
C GLU A 87 -47.56 -1.83 18.82
N ASP A 88 -48.12 -1.24 17.76
CA ASP A 88 -49.45 -1.50 17.22
C ASP A 88 -49.50 -2.72 16.26
N GLY A 89 -48.38 -3.40 16.07
CA GLY A 89 -48.28 -4.56 15.18
C GLY A 89 -48.01 -4.19 13.70
N THR A 90 -47.86 -2.91 13.37
CA THR A 90 -47.58 -2.50 11.99
C THR A 90 -46.10 -2.75 11.67
N LYS A 91 -45.82 -3.39 10.52
CA LYS A 91 -44.48 -3.66 10.03
C LYS A 91 -43.98 -2.50 9.18
N ILE A 92 -42.84 -1.93 9.53
CA ILE A 92 -42.21 -0.82 8.80
C ILE A 92 -40.75 -1.13 8.49
N TYR A 93 -40.19 -0.36 7.54
CA TYR A 93 -38.79 -0.45 7.13
C TYR A 93 -38.11 0.90 7.31
N LEU A 94 -37.28 1.01 8.33
CA LEU A 94 -36.51 2.23 8.59
C LEU A 94 -35.22 2.23 7.75
N LYS A 95 -34.93 3.37 7.17
CA LYS A 95 -33.66 3.64 6.51
C LYS A 95 -32.78 4.50 7.40
N LEU A 96 -31.47 4.28 7.36
CA LEU A 96 -30.47 5.10 8.02
C LEU A 96 -29.91 6.19 7.10
N LEU A 97 -29.78 5.88 5.81
CA LEU A 97 -29.29 6.79 4.75
C LEU A 97 -30.09 6.65 3.46
N SER A 98 -30.16 7.74 2.68
CA SER A 98 -30.53 7.73 1.25
C SER A 98 -29.28 7.83 0.38
N GLU A 99 -29.32 7.21 -0.82
CA GLU A 99 -28.27 7.36 -1.84
C GLU A 99 -28.30 8.75 -2.50
N ASN A 100 -29.44 9.46 -2.44
CA ASN A 100 -29.56 10.82 -2.91
C ASN A 100 -29.20 11.80 -1.80
N ALA A 101 -28.28 12.72 -2.08
CA ALA A 101 -27.76 13.65 -1.10
C ALA A 101 -28.83 14.61 -0.53
N GLU A 102 -29.76 15.03 -1.36
CA GLU A 102 -30.80 16.01 -0.97
C GLU A 102 -31.83 15.43 -0.01
N ASP A 103 -31.98 14.11 0.07
CA ASP A 103 -32.92 13.46 0.97
C ASP A 103 -32.40 13.36 2.42
N ASN A 104 -31.08 13.57 2.64
CA ASN A 104 -30.45 13.40 3.94
C ASN A 104 -30.33 14.72 4.69
N ILE A 105 -30.36 14.62 6.02
CA ILE A 105 -30.17 15.75 6.96
C ILE A 105 -28.70 15.78 7.37
N TYR A 106 -28.04 16.90 7.13
CA TYR A 106 -26.59 17.07 7.43
C TYR A 106 -26.42 18.04 8.59
N GLN A 107 -25.76 17.56 9.64
CA GLN A 107 -25.49 18.34 10.85
C GLN A 107 -23.99 18.33 11.18
N VAL A 108 -23.55 19.33 11.93
CA VAL A 108 -22.21 19.42 12.49
C VAL A 108 -22.29 19.80 13.95
N SER A 109 -21.53 19.08 14.78
CA SER A 109 -21.33 19.40 16.20
C SER A 109 -19.84 19.39 16.52
N ASN A 110 -19.47 20.12 17.56
CA ASN A 110 -18.11 20.11 18.07
C ASN A 110 -18.10 19.85 19.57
N GLN A 111 -16.93 19.39 20.06
CA GLN A 111 -16.65 19.22 21.48
C GLN A 111 -17.57 18.21 22.19
N ILE A 112 -18.08 17.19 21.45
CA ILE A 112 -18.88 16.12 22.05
C ILE A 112 -18.02 15.37 23.07
N THR A 113 -18.48 15.32 24.31
CA THR A 113 -17.78 14.66 25.41
C THR A 113 -18.29 13.23 25.58
N VAL A 114 -17.41 12.27 25.58
CA VAL A 114 -17.74 10.87 25.86
C VAL A 114 -16.93 10.36 27.02
N GLN A 115 -17.61 9.76 27.99
CA GLN A 115 -16.99 9.15 29.14
C GLN A 115 -16.78 7.65 28.86
N GLY A 116 -15.54 7.29 28.56
CA GLY A 116 -15.07 5.91 28.44
C GLY A 116 -14.10 5.58 29.58
N LYS A 117 -12.97 4.91 29.27
CA LYS A 117 -11.86 4.76 30.22
C LYS A 117 -11.31 6.13 30.64
N TYR A 118 -11.35 7.10 29.73
CA TYR A 118 -11.01 8.50 29.92
C TYR A 118 -12.16 9.39 29.46
N LYS A 119 -12.26 10.60 30.03
CA LYS A 119 -13.16 11.64 29.53
C LYS A 119 -12.50 12.27 28.28
N ASN A 120 -13.01 11.95 27.10
CA ASN A 120 -12.51 12.48 25.85
C ASN A 120 -13.50 13.46 25.25
N ARG A 121 -12.96 14.47 24.58
CA ARG A 121 -13.71 15.51 23.89
C ARG A 121 -13.26 15.54 22.43
N TYR A 122 -14.22 15.35 21.53
CA TYR A 122 -13.99 15.23 20.10
C TYR A 122 -14.13 16.59 19.42
N ASP A 123 -13.13 16.96 18.58
CA ASP A 123 -13.09 18.32 18.03
C ASP A 123 -14.30 18.63 17.15
N VAL A 124 -14.49 17.98 16.01
CA VAL A 124 -15.64 18.19 15.14
C VAL A 124 -16.20 16.87 14.64
N THR A 125 -17.51 16.71 14.73
CA THR A 125 -18.24 15.52 14.26
C THR A 125 -19.29 15.93 13.24
N ILE A 126 -19.26 15.30 12.05
CA ILE A 126 -20.32 15.44 11.05
C ILE A 126 -21.31 14.30 11.21
N LEU A 127 -22.60 14.67 11.32
CA LEU A 127 -23.69 13.73 11.42
C LEU A 127 -24.52 13.77 10.13
N ILE A 128 -24.98 12.59 9.70
CA ILE A 128 -25.95 12.47 8.62
C ILE A 128 -27.15 11.68 9.17
N ASN A 129 -28.33 12.27 9.09
CA ASN A 129 -29.55 11.76 9.71
C ASN A 129 -29.37 11.46 11.21
N GLY A 130 -28.59 12.30 11.90
CA GLY A 130 -28.27 12.16 13.32
C GLY A 130 -27.19 11.13 13.67
N LEU A 131 -26.70 10.33 12.72
CA LEU A 131 -25.61 9.36 12.93
C LEU A 131 -24.25 10.02 12.73
N PRO A 132 -23.28 9.84 13.64
CA PRO A 132 -21.91 10.33 13.49
C PRO A 132 -21.18 9.49 12.42
N LEU A 133 -20.98 10.06 11.23
CA LEU A 133 -20.36 9.35 10.10
C LEU A 133 -18.93 9.81 9.80
N VAL A 134 -18.56 11.03 10.21
CA VAL A 134 -17.22 11.56 10.06
C VAL A 134 -16.74 12.20 11.34
N GLN A 135 -15.56 11.83 11.79
CA GLN A 135 -14.87 12.46 12.90
C GLN A 135 -13.65 13.22 12.36
N ILE A 136 -13.51 14.48 12.80
CA ILE A 136 -12.42 15.36 12.40
C ILE A 136 -11.63 15.73 13.65
N GLU A 137 -10.33 15.55 13.62
CA GLU A 137 -9.40 15.92 14.67
C GLU A 137 -8.44 16.99 14.16
N LEU A 138 -8.32 18.06 14.91
CA LEU A 138 -7.58 19.25 14.53
C LEU A 138 -6.37 19.47 15.44
N LYS A 139 -5.26 19.88 14.84
CA LYS A 139 -4.06 20.31 15.55
C LYS A 139 -3.65 21.69 15.07
N ARG A 140 -3.00 22.46 15.93
CA ARG A 140 -2.40 23.75 15.54
C ARG A 140 -1.30 23.53 14.50
N SER A 141 -1.06 24.53 13.68
CA SER A 141 0.02 24.53 12.71
C SER A 141 1.37 24.28 13.39
N GLY A 142 2.21 23.44 12.76
CA GLY A 142 3.52 23.03 13.29
C GLY A 142 3.49 21.76 14.13
N ILE A 143 2.33 21.22 14.48
CA ILE A 143 2.19 19.90 15.08
C ILE A 143 2.19 18.81 13.99
N ASP A 144 2.89 17.70 14.25
CA ASP A 144 2.90 16.55 13.35
C ASP A 144 1.48 15.94 13.25
N ILE A 145 0.97 15.80 12.04
CA ILE A 145 -0.37 15.25 11.80
C ILE A 145 -0.53 13.82 12.35
N ASN A 146 0.58 13.09 12.50
CA ASN A 146 0.57 11.77 13.10
C ASN A 146 0.11 11.77 14.57
N GLU A 147 0.22 12.89 15.28
CA GLU A 147 -0.30 13.03 16.64
C GLU A 147 -1.83 12.99 16.65
N ALA A 148 -2.48 13.65 15.69
CA ALA A 148 -3.95 13.56 15.54
C ALA A 148 -4.39 12.13 15.19
N ILE A 149 -3.63 11.40 14.36
CA ILE A 149 -3.91 10.00 14.05
C ILE A 149 -3.80 9.12 15.29
N ASN A 150 -2.76 9.30 16.11
CA ASN A 150 -2.56 8.56 17.35
C ASN A 150 -3.67 8.88 18.36
N GLN A 151 -4.12 10.13 18.42
CA GLN A 151 -5.24 10.56 19.26
C GLN A 151 -6.55 9.87 18.85
N ILE A 152 -6.86 9.81 17.55
CA ILE A 152 -8.01 9.05 17.05
C ILE A 152 -7.88 7.57 17.39
N ASP A 153 -6.69 6.97 17.25
CA ASP A 153 -6.48 5.56 17.60
C ASP A 153 -6.75 5.29 19.10
N ARG A 154 -6.33 6.19 19.95
CA ARG A 154 -6.64 6.15 21.39
C ARG A 154 -8.15 6.27 21.66
N TYR A 155 -8.85 7.19 21.00
CA TYR A 155 -10.31 7.34 21.15
C TYR A 155 -11.06 6.09 20.70
N ARG A 156 -10.67 5.54 19.55
CA ARG A 156 -11.26 4.34 18.95
C ARG A 156 -11.18 3.13 19.89
N ILE A 157 -10.02 2.95 20.54
CA ILE A 157 -9.78 1.80 21.42
C ILE A 157 -10.47 1.97 22.79
N HIS A 158 -10.51 3.20 23.32
CA HIS A 158 -10.86 3.41 24.73
C HIS A 158 -12.20 4.11 24.96
N SER A 159 -12.77 4.78 23.95
CA SER A 159 -13.90 5.69 24.18
C SER A 159 -15.08 5.49 23.23
N TYR A 160 -14.83 5.05 22.00
CA TYR A 160 -15.91 4.86 21.04
C TYR A 160 -16.77 3.66 21.41
N ARG A 161 -18.07 3.91 21.49
CA ARG A 161 -19.11 2.91 21.77
C ARG A 161 -20.43 3.35 21.16
N GLY A 162 -21.34 2.43 21.02
CA GLY A 162 -22.70 2.71 20.52
C GLY A 162 -22.67 3.33 19.13
N LEU A 163 -23.28 4.50 18.98
CA LEU A 163 -23.41 5.21 17.70
C LEU A 163 -22.06 5.62 17.09
N PHE A 164 -20.99 5.81 17.88
CA PHE A 164 -19.66 6.12 17.34
C PHE A 164 -19.03 4.98 16.52
N HIS A 165 -19.52 3.75 16.61
CA HIS A 165 -19.11 2.66 15.70
C HIS A 165 -19.58 2.90 14.25
N TYR A 166 -20.53 3.84 14.04
CA TYR A 166 -21.00 4.23 12.70
C TYR A 166 -20.09 5.22 11.99
N ILE A 167 -19.07 5.76 12.65
CA ILE A 167 -18.06 6.57 11.97
C ILE A 167 -17.44 5.76 10.85
N GLN A 168 -17.52 6.31 9.63
CA GLN A 168 -16.97 5.66 8.43
C GLN A 168 -15.61 6.25 8.07
N ILE A 169 -15.43 7.55 8.24
CA ILE A 169 -14.27 8.29 7.78
C ILE A 169 -13.74 9.14 8.94
N TYR A 170 -12.43 9.09 9.11
CA TYR A 170 -11.69 10.04 9.93
C TYR A 170 -11.00 11.07 9.05
N VAL A 171 -10.94 12.30 9.51
CA VAL A 171 -10.17 13.38 8.90
C VAL A 171 -9.27 13.98 9.98
N VAL A 172 -8.01 14.19 9.64
CA VAL A 172 -7.04 14.85 10.51
C VAL A 172 -6.44 16.05 9.80
N SER A 173 -6.27 17.15 10.51
CA SER A 173 -5.68 18.36 9.93
C SER A 173 -4.89 19.17 10.95
N ASN A 174 -3.79 19.78 10.47
CA ASN A 174 -3.07 20.82 11.21
C ASN A 174 -3.13 22.18 10.48
N SER A 175 -4.20 22.41 9.72
CA SER A 175 -4.48 23.53 8.82
C SER A 175 -3.67 23.52 7.50
N VAL A 176 -2.42 23.09 7.53
CA VAL A 176 -1.49 23.07 6.38
C VAL A 176 -1.54 21.73 5.66
N GLU A 177 -1.75 20.66 6.40
CA GLU A 177 -1.86 19.29 5.92
C GLU A 177 -3.17 18.69 6.40
N THR A 178 -3.90 18.07 5.47
CA THR A 178 -5.17 17.38 5.76
C THR A 178 -5.15 16.01 5.13
N ARG A 179 -5.48 14.99 5.93
CA ARG A 179 -5.58 13.58 5.49
C ARG A 179 -6.90 12.98 5.93
N TYR A 180 -7.34 11.95 5.21
CA TYR A 180 -8.51 11.16 5.56
C TYR A 180 -8.23 9.67 5.49
N PHE A 181 -8.98 8.87 6.23
CA PHE A 181 -8.86 7.41 6.26
C PHE A 181 -10.15 6.77 6.77
N ALA A 182 -10.32 5.48 6.45
CA ALA A 182 -11.48 4.71 6.91
C ALA A 182 -11.32 4.27 8.36
N ASN A 183 -12.47 4.07 9.03
CA ASN A 183 -12.51 3.41 10.33
C ASN A 183 -12.20 1.91 10.19
N THR A 184 -11.76 1.26 11.28
CA THR A 184 -11.36 -0.15 11.27
C THR A 184 -11.54 -0.79 12.65
N ASP A 185 -11.78 -2.10 12.67
CA ASP A 185 -11.77 -2.91 13.90
C ASP A 185 -10.36 -3.40 14.28
N ALA A 186 -9.33 -3.08 13.50
CA ALA A 186 -7.95 -3.47 13.81
C ALA A 186 -7.48 -2.86 15.13
N GLN A 187 -6.61 -3.55 15.86
CA GLN A 187 -6.07 -3.06 17.14
C GLN A 187 -5.28 -1.75 17.01
N ARG A 188 -4.73 -1.46 15.84
CA ARG A 188 -3.94 -0.26 15.56
C ARG A 188 -4.22 0.27 14.16
N LEU A 189 -4.33 1.60 14.04
CA LEU A 189 -4.43 2.26 12.75
C LEU A 189 -3.10 2.18 12.00
N LEU A 190 -3.17 1.83 10.72
CA LEU A 190 -2.02 1.83 9.84
C LEU A 190 -1.87 3.21 9.20
N LYS A 191 -0.86 3.98 9.60
CA LYS A 191 -0.59 5.32 9.06
C LYS A 191 -0.41 5.34 7.54
N SER A 192 0.05 4.24 6.95
CA SER A 192 0.14 4.05 5.49
C SER A 192 -1.22 4.00 4.77
N LEU A 193 -2.32 3.89 5.51
CA LEU A 193 -3.69 3.93 4.98
C LEU A 193 -4.37 5.28 5.16
N THR A 194 -3.61 6.33 5.43
CA THR A 194 -4.09 7.72 5.47
C THR A 194 -3.75 8.42 4.15
N PHE A 195 -4.70 9.14 3.57
CA PHE A 195 -4.61 9.65 2.21
C PHE A 195 -4.85 11.17 2.16
N TYR A 196 -4.16 11.82 1.21
CA TYR A 196 -4.47 13.18 0.82
C TYR A 196 -5.67 13.18 -0.13
N TRP A 197 -6.50 14.22 -0.05
CA TRP A 197 -7.48 14.49 -1.09
C TRP A 197 -6.78 15.22 -2.25
N THR A 198 -7.24 15.01 -3.48
CA THR A 198 -6.65 15.63 -4.67
C THR A 198 -7.70 16.16 -5.61
N THR A 199 -7.27 16.94 -6.60
CA THR A 199 -8.06 17.26 -7.81
C THR A 199 -8.12 16.06 -8.76
N GLU A 200 -8.90 16.17 -9.83
CA GLU A 200 -8.92 15.17 -10.92
C GLU A 200 -7.56 15.05 -11.64
N THR A 201 -6.72 16.08 -11.57
CA THR A 201 -5.37 16.12 -12.14
C THR A 201 -4.29 15.65 -11.16
N ASN A 202 -4.67 15.06 -10.01
CA ASN A 202 -3.81 14.55 -8.94
C ASN A 202 -3.04 15.65 -8.16
N GLU A 203 -3.47 16.90 -8.19
CA GLU A 203 -2.90 17.95 -7.35
C GLU A 203 -3.44 17.83 -5.94
N ARG A 204 -2.56 17.83 -4.92
CA ARG A 204 -2.98 17.69 -3.53
C ARG A 204 -3.74 18.91 -3.03
N ILE A 205 -4.79 18.65 -2.28
CA ILE A 205 -5.59 19.64 -1.55
C ILE A 205 -5.21 19.51 -0.06
N ASN A 206 -4.18 20.25 0.34
CA ASN A 206 -3.59 20.13 1.67
C ASN A 206 -4.31 20.98 2.71
N LYS A 207 -4.74 22.21 2.34
CA LYS A 207 -5.35 23.15 3.28
C LYS A 207 -6.76 22.69 3.68
N LEU A 208 -7.06 22.77 4.97
CA LEU A 208 -8.36 22.37 5.53
C LEU A 208 -9.54 23.09 4.86
N GLU A 209 -9.40 24.35 4.49
CA GLU A 209 -10.45 25.13 3.86
C GLU A 209 -10.82 24.61 2.46
N ASP A 210 -9.79 24.35 1.62
CA ASP A 210 -9.96 23.80 0.27
C ASP A 210 -10.47 22.35 0.32
N PHE A 211 -9.93 21.57 1.28
CA PHE A 211 -10.40 20.21 1.55
C PHE A 211 -11.88 20.22 1.95
N SER A 212 -12.29 21.10 2.88
CA SER A 212 -13.66 21.24 3.29
C SER A 212 -14.59 21.56 2.12
N SER A 213 -14.17 22.46 1.23
CA SER A 213 -14.98 22.86 0.08
C SER A 213 -15.22 21.72 -0.92
N SER A 214 -14.26 20.82 -1.11
CA SER A 214 -14.34 19.73 -2.07
C SER A 214 -14.80 18.41 -1.46
N PHE A 215 -14.22 17.98 -0.32
CA PHE A 215 -14.48 16.68 0.29
C PHE A 215 -15.79 16.66 1.07
N PHE A 216 -16.12 17.74 1.81
CA PHE A 216 -17.36 17.85 2.60
C PHE A 216 -18.54 18.45 1.82
N ASN A 217 -18.40 18.66 0.49
CA ASN A 217 -19.60 18.85 -0.32
C ASN A 217 -20.56 17.68 -0.10
N LYS A 218 -21.82 17.94 0.23
CA LYS A 218 -22.81 16.92 0.64
C LYS A 218 -22.88 15.74 -0.32
N ALA A 219 -22.96 16.00 -1.63
CA ALA A 219 -23.02 14.95 -2.64
C ALA A 219 -21.70 14.13 -2.72
N ARG A 220 -20.55 14.81 -2.59
CA ARG A 220 -19.24 14.14 -2.57
C ARG A 220 -19.05 13.31 -1.30
N LEU A 221 -19.36 13.88 -0.13
CA LEU A 221 -19.25 13.18 1.15
C LEU A 221 -20.11 11.92 1.17
N LEU A 222 -21.37 12.02 0.76
CA LEU A 222 -22.27 10.87 0.70
C LEU A 222 -21.76 9.77 -0.23
N LYS A 223 -21.26 10.16 -1.43
CA LYS A 223 -20.63 9.18 -2.34
C LYS A 223 -19.41 8.52 -1.71
N ASN A 224 -18.56 9.25 -1.00
CA ASN A 224 -17.39 8.69 -0.31
C ASN A 224 -17.81 7.70 0.79
N VAL A 225 -18.87 7.99 1.53
CA VAL A 225 -19.40 7.13 2.60
C VAL A 225 -20.10 5.89 2.03
N ILE A 226 -20.95 6.03 0.99
CA ILE A 226 -21.77 4.92 0.50
C ILE A 226 -21.14 4.24 -0.72
N ARG A 227 -20.81 5.01 -1.76
CA ARG A 227 -20.44 4.49 -3.08
C ARG A 227 -18.96 4.10 -3.16
N TYR A 228 -18.07 4.88 -2.54
CA TYR A 228 -16.61 4.69 -2.62
C TYR A 228 -15.98 4.12 -1.34
N MET A 229 -16.79 3.76 -0.36
CA MET A 229 -16.38 2.89 0.73
C MET A 229 -16.54 1.43 0.29
N VAL A 230 -15.49 0.63 0.44
CA VAL A 230 -15.49 -0.80 0.14
C VAL A 230 -15.47 -1.56 1.45
N ILE A 231 -16.42 -2.47 1.61
CA ILE A 231 -16.53 -3.37 2.76
C ILE A 231 -15.74 -4.62 2.42
N ASN A 232 -14.62 -4.84 3.13
CA ASN A 232 -13.80 -6.03 2.97
C ASN A 232 -14.15 -7.03 4.07
N GLU A 233 -15.03 -7.98 3.74
CA GLU A 233 -15.52 -8.98 4.70
C GLU A 233 -14.46 -10.01 5.09
N THR A 234 -13.49 -10.27 4.21
CA THR A 234 -12.40 -11.23 4.45
C THR A 234 -11.41 -10.70 5.49
N ASP A 235 -10.93 -9.48 5.30
CA ASP A 235 -9.96 -8.86 6.21
C ASP A 235 -10.66 -8.06 7.33
N LYS A 236 -12.00 -8.07 7.37
CA LYS A 236 -12.87 -7.39 8.36
C LYS A 236 -12.54 -5.92 8.54
N ASN A 237 -12.37 -5.19 7.44
CA ASN A 237 -12.07 -3.77 7.46
C ASN A 237 -12.83 -2.97 6.41
N LEU A 238 -12.89 -1.66 6.61
CA LEU A 238 -13.37 -0.71 5.63
C LEU A 238 -12.19 -0.16 4.84
N ILE A 239 -12.41 0.05 3.54
CA ILE A 239 -11.44 0.68 2.65
C ILE A 239 -12.12 1.88 1.99
N VAL A 240 -11.67 3.08 2.34
CA VAL A 240 -12.07 4.27 1.58
C VAL A 240 -11.17 4.39 0.36
N MET A 241 -11.79 4.56 -0.82
CA MET A 241 -11.04 4.70 -2.06
C MET A 241 -10.22 5.99 -2.07
N ARG A 242 -9.06 5.94 -2.71
CA ARG A 242 -8.19 7.10 -2.91
C ARG A 242 -8.76 8.02 -3.99
N PRO A 243 -8.43 9.32 -4.00
CA PRO A 243 -9.05 10.27 -4.94
C PRO A 243 -8.91 9.87 -6.40
N TYR A 244 -7.69 9.52 -6.85
CA TYR A 244 -7.45 9.11 -8.23
C TYR A 244 -8.23 7.85 -8.62
N GLN A 245 -8.50 6.93 -7.68
CA GLN A 245 -9.35 5.76 -7.92
C GLN A 245 -10.81 6.17 -8.11
N ILE A 246 -11.27 7.14 -7.30
CA ILE A 246 -12.62 7.70 -7.42
C ILE A 246 -12.79 8.39 -8.77
N TYR A 247 -11.89 9.31 -9.12
CA TYR A 247 -11.97 10.06 -10.37
C TYR A 247 -11.83 9.16 -11.60
N ALA A 248 -10.94 8.17 -11.56
CA ALA A 248 -10.83 7.16 -12.63
C ALA A 248 -12.14 6.37 -12.79
N THR A 249 -12.75 5.97 -11.67
CA THR A 249 -14.05 5.26 -11.69
C THR A 249 -15.15 6.14 -12.26
N GLU A 250 -15.24 7.40 -11.83
CA GLU A 250 -16.23 8.35 -12.34
C GLU A 250 -16.03 8.64 -13.84
N ALA A 251 -14.79 8.84 -14.27
CA ALA A 251 -14.46 9.08 -15.69
C ALA A 251 -14.83 7.89 -16.56
N LEU A 252 -14.49 6.66 -16.13
CA LEU A 252 -14.81 5.45 -16.87
C LEU A 252 -16.32 5.21 -16.96
N ILE A 253 -17.05 5.34 -15.84
CA ILE A 253 -18.51 5.15 -15.83
C ILE A 253 -19.21 6.18 -16.72
N ARG A 254 -18.84 7.45 -16.59
CA ARG A 254 -19.37 8.54 -17.44
C ARG A 254 -19.12 8.22 -18.92
N HIS A 255 -17.89 7.84 -19.25
CA HIS A 255 -17.54 7.50 -20.63
C HIS A 255 -18.32 6.29 -21.16
N ALA A 256 -18.52 5.24 -20.33
CA ALA A 256 -19.28 4.06 -20.68
C ALA A 256 -20.77 4.36 -20.92
N LEU A 257 -21.36 5.28 -20.14
CA LEU A 257 -22.77 5.59 -20.24
C LEU A 257 -23.07 6.58 -21.36
N ASP A 258 -22.24 7.61 -21.51
CA ASP A 258 -22.48 8.74 -22.41
C ASP A 258 -21.99 8.50 -23.84
N THR A 259 -21.05 7.57 -24.03
CA THR A 259 -20.45 7.29 -25.34
C THR A 259 -20.56 5.82 -25.69
N GLY A 260 -20.42 5.48 -26.96
CA GLY A 260 -20.27 4.07 -27.39
C GLY A 260 -18.80 3.64 -27.54
N LYS A 261 -17.85 4.48 -27.06
CA LYS A 261 -16.42 4.33 -27.33
C LYS A 261 -15.70 3.57 -26.23
N ASN A 262 -14.53 3.03 -26.58
CA ASN A 262 -13.61 2.36 -25.66
C ASN A 262 -12.79 3.37 -24.85
N GLY A 263 -12.11 2.89 -23.82
CA GLY A 263 -11.22 3.73 -23.04
C GLY A 263 -10.20 2.92 -22.23
N TYR A 264 -9.18 3.58 -21.70
CA TYR A 264 -8.26 2.94 -20.76
C TYR A 264 -7.87 3.87 -19.62
N ILE A 265 -7.48 3.24 -18.53
CA ILE A 265 -6.96 3.89 -17.32
C ILE A 265 -5.47 3.60 -17.23
N TRP A 266 -4.66 4.64 -17.12
CA TRP A 266 -3.22 4.54 -16.92
C TRP A 266 -2.85 4.83 -15.49
N HIS A 267 -2.83 3.79 -14.68
CA HIS A 267 -2.44 3.84 -13.28
C HIS A 267 -1.19 3.00 -13.05
N THR A 268 -0.17 3.59 -12.43
CA THR A 268 1.11 2.91 -12.19
C THR A 268 0.95 1.62 -11.40
N THR A 269 1.95 0.77 -11.48
CA THR A 269 2.00 -0.47 -10.70
C THR A 269 2.02 -0.13 -9.19
N GLY A 270 1.19 -0.85 -8.41
CA GLY A 270 1.06 -0.58 -6.97
C GLY A 270 0.05 0.47 -6.56
N SER A 271 -0.62 1.11 -7.51
CA SER A 271 -1.67 2.08 -7.25
C SER A 271 -3.01 1.47 -6.79
N GLY A 272 -3.13 0.13 -6.73
CA GLY A 272 -4.41 -0.54 -6.44
C GLY A 272 -5.37 -0.56 -7.64
N LYS A 273 -4.85 -0.80 -8.84
CA LYS A 273 -5.65 -0.96 -10.07
C LYS A 273 -6.76 -1.99 -9.92
N THR A 274 -6.48 -3.11 -9.27
CA THR A 274 -7.45 -4.20 -9.04
C THR A 274 -8.70 -3.71 -8.30
N LEU A 275 -8.53 -2.89 -7.25
CA LEU A 275 -9.66 -2.28 -6.54
C LEU A 275 -10.44 -1.32 -7.44
N THR A 276 -9.74 -0.48 -8.21
CA THR A 276 -10.37 0.49 -9.11
C THR A 276 -11.16 -0.20 -10.21
N SER A 277 -10.57 -1.19 -10.88
CA SER A 277 -11.20 -1.93 -11.97
C SER A 277 -12.38 -2.78 -11.49
N TRP A 278 -12.24 -3.44 -10.33
CA TRP A 278 -13.35 -4.13 -9.67
C TRP A 278 -14.51 -3.16 -9.36
N LYS A 279 -14.20 -1.99 -8.78
CA LYS A 279 -15.23 -1.00 -8.45
C LYS A 279 -15.95 -0.49 -9.68
N CYS A 280 -15.24 -0.26 -10.78
CA CYS A 280 -15.86 0.07 -12.06
C CYS A 280 -16.80 -1.04 -12.54
N ALA A 281 -16.33 -2.30 -12.49
CA ALA A 281 -17.14 -3.46 -12.87
C ALA A 281 -18.41 -3.61 -12.01
N ASN A 282 -18.26 -3.50 -10.70
CA ASN A 282 -19.36 -3.59 -9.73
C ASN A 282 -20.41 -2.48 -9.96
N LEU A 283 -19.97 -1.23 -10.17
CA LEU A 283 -20.90 -0.12 -10.39
C LEU A 283 -21.59 -0.21 -11.75
N LEU A 284 -20.86 -0.57 -12.81
CA LEU A 284 -21.45 -0.76 -14.15
C LEU A 284 -22.43 -1.93 -14.21
N SER A 285 -22.22 -3.00 -13.44
CA SER A 285 -23.14 -4.13 -13.37
C SER A 285 -24.50 -3.77 -12.76
N LYS A 286 -24.56 -2.69 -11.96
CA LYS A 286 -25.82 -2.18 -11.37
C LYS A 286 -26.61 -1.31 -12.32
N GLU A 287 -26.00 -0.85 -13.41
CA GLU A 287 -26.67 -0.01 -14.41
C GLU A 287 -27.69 -0.81 -15.23
N GLN A 288 -28.89 -0.25 -15.36
CA GLN A 288 -30.00 -0.95 -16.08
C GLN A 288 -29.72 -1.10 -17.58
N SER A 289 -29.04 -0.12 -18.18
CA SER A 289 -28.70 -0.12 -19.60
C SER A 289 -27.66 -1.15 -19.99
N ILE A 290 -26.92 -1.73 -19.02
CA ILE A 290 -25.85 -2.70 -19.23
C ILE A 290 -26.36 -4.10 -18.93
N LYS A 291 -26.20 -5.02 -19.89
CA LYS A 291 -26.71 -6.41 -19.76
C LYS A 291 -25.72 -7.32 -19.05
N LYS A 292 -24.44 -7.20 -19.38
CA LYS A 292 -23.34 -7.97 -18.75
C LYS A 292 -22.09 -7.11 -18.66
N VAL A 293 -21.32 -7.38 -17.61
CA VAL A 293 -19.95 -6.86 -17.44
C VAL A 293 -19.03 -8.07 -17.35
N PHE A 294 -18.07 -8.16 -18.25
CA PHE A 294 -17.05 -9.20 -18.27
C PHE A 294 -15.73 -8.60 -17.79
N PHE A 295 -15.20 -9.14 -16.71
CA PHE A 295 -13.87 -8.80 -16.24
C PHE A 295 -12.88 -9.86 -16.76
N LEU A 296 -11.96 -9.45 -17.62
CA LEU A 296 -11.01 -10.36 -18.26
C LEU A 296 -9.63 -10.23 -17.62
N ILE A 297 -9.07 -11.37 -17.19
CA ILE A 297 -7.74 -11.53 -16.61
C ILE A 297 -6.87 -12.32 -17.61
N ASP A 298 -5.56 -12.01 -17.66
CA ASP A 298 -4.69 -12.55 -18.71
C ASP A 298 -4.22 -14.00 -18.46
N ARG A 299 -3.79 -14.39 -17.26
CA ARG A 299 -3.14 -15.69 -17.04
C ARG A 299 -3.50 -16.40 -15.75
N LYS A 300 -3.29 -17.73 -15.76
CA LYS A 300 -3.49 -18.65 -14.62
C LYS A 300 -2.73 -18.25 -13.35
N ASP A 301 -1.52 -17.70 -13.45
CA ASP A 301 -0.68 -17.37 -12.30
C ASP A 301 -1.09 -16.05 -11.61
N LEU A 302 -1.59 -15.09 -12.38
CA LEU A 302 -2.25 -13.88 -11.87
C LEU A 302 -3.67 -14.17 -11.36
N ASP A 303 -4.26 -15.25 -11.82
CA ASP A 303 -5.60 -15.66 -11.51
C ASP A 303 -5.80 -15.91 -10.00
N ILE A 304 -4.85 -16.53 -9.30
CA ILE A 304 -4.96 -16.80 -7.85
C ILE A 304 -4.97 -15.52 -7.03
N GLN A 305 -4.02 -14.63 -7.28
CA GLN A 305 -3.92 -13.38 -6.50
C GLN A 305 -5.07 -12.42 -6.81
N THR A 306 -5.44 -12.28 -8.08
CA THR A 306 -6.57 -11.46 -8.51
C THR A 306 -7.89 -12.04 -8.01
N LYS A 307 -8.06 -13.36 -8.02
CA LYS A 307 -9.22 -14.05 -7.43
C LYS A 307 -9.32 -13.80 -5.93
N GLU A 308 -8.21 -13.98 -5.20
CA GLU A 308 -8.18 -13.71 -3.77
C GLU A 308 -8.56 -12.25 -3.47
N GLU A 309 -8.08 -11.29 -4.27
CA GLU A 309 -8.41 -9.88 -4.11
C GLU A 309 -9.89 -9.59 -4.45
N PHE A 310 -10.41 -10.16 -5.54
CA PHE A 310 -11.82 -9.98 -5.90
C PHE A 310 -12.77 -10.61 -4.87
N ASN A 311 -12.46 -11.82 -4.39
CA ASN A 311 -13.26 -12.50 -3.37
C ASN A 311 -13.21 -11.78 -2.00
N LYS A 312 -12.21 -10.91 -1.75
CA LYS A 312 -12.19 -10.01 -0.59
C LYS A 312 -13.28 -8.93 -0.67
N PHE A 313 -13.58 -8.47 -1.88
CA PHE A 313 -14.54 -7.37 -2.11
C PHE A 313 -15.95 -7.87 -2.37
N GLU A 314 -16.10 -9.07 -2.93
CA GLU A 314 -17.39 -9.71 -3.21
C GLU A 314 -17.20 -11.23 -3.20
N LYS A 315 -17.75 -11.88 -2.18
CA LYS A 315 -17.62 -13.32 -1.98
C LYS A 315 -18.18 -14.11 -3.16
N ASP A 316 -17.45 -15.12 -3.63
CA ASP A 316 -17.80 -16.02 -4.72
C ASP A 316 -18.04 -15.32 -6.09
N CYS A 317 -17.50 -14.10 -6.28
CA CYS A 317 -17.63 -13.41 -7.56
C CYS A 317 -16.74 -14.02 -8.66
N VAL A 318 -15.70 -14.76 -8.28
CA VAL A 318 -14.76 -15.43 -9.20
C VAL A 318 -14.92 -16.94 -9.11
N ASP A 319 -15.16 -17.58 -10.26
CA ASP A 319 -15.30 -19.02 -10.34
C ASP A 319 -13.93 -19.73 -10.42
N GLU A 320 -13.73 -20.74 -9.59
CA GLU A 320 -12.47 -21.50 -9.49
C GLU A 320 -12.27 -22.54 -10.60
N THR A 321 -13.24 -22.75 -11.49
CA THR A 321 -13.16 -23.83 -12.46
C THR A 321 -12.42 -23.44 -13.76
N ASP A 322 -11.50 -24.29 -14.18
CA ASP A 322 -10.78 -24.16 -15.46
C ASP A 322 -11.63 -24.47 -16.70
N LYS A 323 -12.92 -24.76 -16.53
CA LYS A 323 -13.79 -25.22 -17.62
C LYS A 323 -14.61 -24.09 -18.25
N THR A 324 -14.52 -23.97 -19.56
CA THR A 324 -15.35 -23.04 -20.37
C THR A 324 -16.86 -23.27 -20.16
N GLU A 325 -17.27 -24.48 -19.81
CA GLU A 325 -18.68 -24.82 -19.54
C GLU A 325 -19.28 -24.06 -18.36
N THR A 326 -18.48 -23.80 -17.32
CA THR A 326 -18.91 -23.03 -16.15
C THR A 326 -19.10 -21.56 -16.50
N LEU A 327 -18.18 -20.97 -17.27
CA LEU A 327 -18.34 -19.62 -17.80
C LEU A 327 -19.67 -19.50 -18.56
N VAL A 328 -19.99 -20.46 -19.42
CA VAL A 328 -21.22 -20.44 -20.21
C VAL A 328 -22.46 -20.57 -19.32
N LYS A 329 -22.41 -21.34 -18.22
CA LYS A 329 -23.52 -21.40 -17.23
C LYS A 329 -23.74 -20.04 -16.58
N GLN A 330 -22.68 -19.35 -16.17
CA GLN A 330 -22.77 -18.01 -15.60
C GLN A 330 -23.32 -16.98 -16.59
N ILE A 331 -22.95 -17.08 -17.87
CA ILE A 331 -23.49 -16.19 -18.91
C ILE A 331 -24.98 -16.40 -19.11
N LYS A 332 -25.48 -17.62 -18.97
CA LYS A 332 -26.92 -17.93 -19.05
C LYS A 332 -27.73 -17.34 -17.89
N ASP A 333 -27.11 -17.21 -16.72
CA ASP A 333 -27.75 -16.65 -15.55
C ASP A 333 -27.99 -15.14 -15.77
N ILE A 334 -29.25 -14.74 -15.84
CA ILE A 334 -29.65 -13.34 -16.14
C ILE A 334 -29.33 -12.43 -14.97
N ASP A 335 -29.46 -12.92 -13.76
CA ASP A 335 -29.26 -12.15 -12.52
C ASP A 335 -27.76 -11.85 -12.26
N ARG A 336 -26.88 -12.75 -12.72
CA ARG A 336 -25.45 -12.58 -12.61
C ARG A 336 -24.91 -11.65 -13.70
N LYS A 337 -24.92 -10.33 -13.44
CA LYS A 337 -24.44 -9.33 -14.42
C LYS A 337 -22.92 -9.22 -14.49
N LEU A 338 -22.19 -9.38 -13.38
CA LEU A 338 -20.73 -9.34 -13.34
C LEU A 338 -20.15 -10.75 -13.43
N ILE A 339 -19.25 -10.97 -14.39
CA ILE A 339 -18.59 -12.26 -14.63
C ILE A 339 -17.10 -12.03 -14.76
N VAL A 340 -16.30 -12.70 -13.91
CA VAL A 340 -14.84 -12.66 -13.94
C VAL A 340 -14.32 -13.93 -14.60
N THR A 341 -13.51 -13.79 -15.64
CA THR A 341 -12.98 -14.92 -16.42
C THR A 341 -11.65 -14.58 -17.08
N THR A 342 -10.97 -15.58 -17.65
CA THR A 342 -9.76 -15.33 -18.44
C THR A 342 -10.10 -15.00 -19.89
N ILE A 343 -9.24 -14.22 -20.54
CA ILE A 343 -9.41 -13.89 -21.97
C ILE A 343 -9.42 -15.15 -22.85
N GLN A 344 -8.63 -16.17 -22.48
CA GLN A 344 -8.56 -17.46 -23.17
C GLN A 344 -9.90 -18.21 -23.12
N LYS A 345 -10.51 -18.30 -21.93
CA LYS A 345 -11.84 -18.95 -21.77
C LYS A 345 -12.91 -18.23 -22.56
N MET A 346 -12.91 -16.89 -22.55
CA MET A 346 -13.85 -16.10 -23.32
C MET A 346 -13.65 -16.30 -24.83
N ALA A 347 -12.42 -16.24 -25.32
CA ALA A 347 -12.11 -16.50 -26.73
C ALA A 347 -12.51 -17.92 -27.16
N ASN A 348 -12.26 -18.94 -26.32
CA ASN A 348 -12.67 -20.32 -26.56
C ASN A 348 -14.20 -20.48 -26.58
N ALA A 349 -14.90 -19.78 -25.70
CA ALA A 349 -16.36 -19.78 -25.67
C ALA A 349 -16.94 -19.17 -26.98
N VAL A 350 -16.33 -18.11 -27.49
CA VAL A 350 -16.72 -17.48 -28.77
C VAL A 350 -16.42 -18.39 -29.95
N LYS A 351 -15.26 -19.06 -29.98
CA LYS A 351 -14.86 -19.93 -31.09
C LYS A 351 -15.65 -21.25 -31.17
N ASN A 352 -16.17 -21.74 -30.04
CA ASN A 352 -16.89 -23.02 -30.00
C ASN A 352 -18.35 -22.83 -30.45
N PRO A 353 -18.80 -23.53 -31.55
CA PRO A 353 -20.15 -23.36 -32.11
C PRO A 353 -21.29 -23.69 -31.15
N LYS A 354 -21.05 -24.58 -30.16
CA LYS A 354 -22.03 -24.93 -29.12
C LYS A 354 -22.27 -23.79 -28.15
N TYR A 355 -21.23 -23.03 -27.85
CA TYR A 355 -21.26 -21.96 -26.86
C TYR A 355 -21.55 -20.59 -27.50
N SER A 356 -21.07 -20.34 -28.72
CA SER A 356 -21.29 -19.08 -29.44
C SER A 356 -22.79 -18.77 -29.60
N LYS A 357 -23.62 -19.78 -29.85
CA LYS A 357 -25.09 -19.62 -29.93
C LYS A 357 -25.74 -19.08 -28.65
N ILE A 358 -25.13 -19.31 -27.51
CA ILE A 358 -25.58 -18.77 -26.21
C ILE A 358 -25.13 -17.31 -26.09
N LEU A 359 -23.90 -17.03 -26.53
CA LEU A 359 -23.33 -15.68 -26.57
C LEU A 359 -24.02 -14.78 -27.60
N ASP A 360 -24.64 -15.35 -28.66
CA ASP A 360 -25.38 -14.58 -29.69
C ASP A 360 -26.50 -13.72 -29.10
N LYS A 361 -27.05 -14.09 -27.93
CA LYS A 361 -28.04 -13.26 -27.22
C LYS A 361 -27.51 -11.89 -26.82
N TYR A 362 -26.19 -11.78 -26.63
CA TYR A 362 -25.52 -10.56 -26.18
C TYR A 362 -24.79 -9.84 -27.31
N LYS A 363 -24.85 -10.36 -28.55
CA LYS A 363 -24.13 -9.84 -29.72
C LYS A 363 -24.44 -8.38 -30.03
N GLU A 364 -25.73 -8.04 -29.94
CA GLU A 364 -26.25 -6.68 -30.23
C GLU A 364 -26.65 -5.93 -28.94
N GLU A 365 -26.38 -6.53 -27.76
CA GLU A 365 -26.64 -5.92 -26.46
C GLU A 365 -25.49 -5.06 -25.99
N LYS A 366 -25.75 -4.08 -25.12
CA LYS A 366 -24.70 -3.29 -24.47
C LYS A 366 -24.01 -4.13 -23.39
N VAL A 367 -22.82 -4.60 -23.71
CA VAL A 367 -21.95 -5.35 -22.78
C VAL A 367 -20.63 -4.61 -22.58
N ILE A 368 -20.06 -4.74 -21.41
CA ILE A 368 -18.80 -4.07 -21.06
C ILE A 368 -17.74 -5.13 -20.80
N PHE A 369 -16.57 -4.94 -21.38
CA PHE A 369 -15.36 -5.72 -21.07
C PHE A 369 -14.37 -4.84 -20.32
N ILE A 370 -13.98 -5.26 -19.12
CA ILE A 370 -12.90 -4.65 -18.34
C ILE A 370 -11.71 -5.58 -18.39
N ILE A 371 -10.54 -5.07 -18.74
CA ILE A 371 -9.36 -5.84 -19.05
C ILE A 371 -8.22 -5.32 -18.17
N ASP A 372 -7.75 -6.15 -17.23
CA ASP A 372 -6.59 -5.81 -16.42
C ASP A 372 -5.29 -6.16 -17.14
N GLU A 373 -4.20 -5.41 -16.84
CA GLU A 373 -2.87 -5.52 -17.47
C GLU A 373 -2.94 -5.58 -19.02
N CYS A 374 -3.74 -4.71 -19.61
CA CYS A 374 -4.11 -4.72 -21.03
C CYS A 374 -2.96 -4.43 -22.02
N HIS A 375 -1.74 -4.17 -21.51
CA HIS A 375 -0.53 -3.97 -22.34
C HIS A 375 0.11 -5.27 -22.85
N ARG A 376 -0.33 -6.45 -22.39
CA ARG A 376 0.27 -7.73 -22.75
C ARG A 376 -0.01 -8.14 -24.18
N SER A 377 0.98 -8.76 -24.84
CA SER A 377 0.98 -9.05 -26.29
C SER A 377 -0.12 -10.02 -26.75
N GLN A 378 -0.54 -10.94 -25.89
CA GLN A 378 -1.56 -11.96 -26.23
C GLN A 378 -2.97 -11.39 -26.40
N PHE A 379 -3.19 -10.11 -26.03
CA PHE A 379 -4.49 -9.46 -26.20
C PHE A 379 -4.88 -9.22 -27.67
N GLY A 380 -3.93 -9.10 -28.61
CA GLY A 380 -4.23 -8.73 -29.98
C GLY A 380 -5.22 -9.67 -30.68
N GLU A 381 -4.88 -10.97 -30.79
CA GLU A 381 -5.71 -11.94 -31.55
C GLU A 381 -6.99 -12.35 -30.81
N MET A 382 -6.86 -12.65 -29.50
CA MET A 382 -8.02 -13.06 -28.69
C MET A 382 -9.01 -11.90 -28.54
N HIS A 383 -8.51 -10.68 -28.36
CA HIS A 383 -9.33 -9.47 -28.32
C HIS A 383 -10.08 -9.26 -29.63
N THR A 384 -9.42 -9.44 -30.78
CA THR A 384 -10.05 -9.33 -32.09
C THR A 384 -11.16 -10.37 -32.25
N THR A 385 -10.95 -11.61 -31.82
CA THR A 385 -11.96 -12.68 -31.84
C THR A 385 -13.20 -12.29 -31.02
N ILE A 386 -13.00 -11.78 -29.80
CA ILE A 386 -14.10 -11.36 -28.92
C ILE A 386 -14.82 -10.15 -29.52
N LYS A 387 -14.08 -9.15 -30.04
CA LYS A 387 -14.63 -7.93 -30.64
C LYS A 387 -15.47 -8.21 -31.87
N HIS A 388 -15.10 -9.17 -32.70
CA HIS A 388 -15.91 -9.58 -33.85
C HIS A 388 -17.25 -10.20 -33.46
N HIS A 389 -17.32 -10.86 -32.31
CA HIS A 389 -18.56 -11.47 -31.83
C HIS A 389 -19.51 -10.44 -31.20
N PHE A 390 -19.01 -9.58 -30.31
CA PHE A 390 -19.81 -8.59 -29.57
C PHE A 390 -19.75 -7.21 -30.24
N LYS A 391 -20.66 -6.92 -31.15
CA LYS A 391 -20.61 -5.73 -31.97
C LYS A 391 -20.86 -4.40 -31.25
N ARG A 392 -21.65 -4.43 -30.16
CA ARG A 392 -21.98 -3.24 -29.35
C ARG A 392 -21.27 -3.21 -28.00
N ALA A 393 -20.24 -4.04 -27.87
CA ALA A 393 -19.43 -4.06 -26.65
C ALA A 393 -18.52 -2.85 -26.59
N GLN A 394 -18.30 -2.38 -25.35
CA GLN A 394 -17.25 -1.41 -25.03
C GLN A 394 -16.12 -2.11 -24.25
N TYR A 395 -14.90 -1.70 -24.51
CA TYR A 395 -13.69 -2.29 -23.92
C TYR A 395 -12.95 -1.25 -23.11
N PHE A 396 -12.69 -1.56 -21.82
CA PHE A 396 -11.95 -0.68 -20.92
C PHE A 396 -10.70 -1.38 -20.42
N GLY A 397 -9.52 -0.81 -20.74
CA GLY A 397 -8.23 -1.34 -20.34
C GLY A 397 -7.70 -0.70 -19.06
N PHE A 398 -7.06 -1.48 -18.19
CA PHE A 398 -6.27 -0.98 -17.07
C PHE A 398 -4.81 -1.40 -17.26
N THR A 399 -3.89 -0.45 -17.11
CA THR A 399 -2.46 -0.74 -17.25
C THR A 399 -1.60 0.26 -16.48
N GLY A 400 -0.45 -0.20 -15.99
CA GLY A 400 0.58 0.66 -15.41
C GLY A 400 1.61 1.14 -16.45
N THR A 401 1.68 0.45 -17.57
CA THR A 401 2.70 0.63 -18.61
C THR A 401 2.08 0.52 -20.01
N PRO A 402 1.36 1.56 -20.46
CA PRO A 402 0.76 1.57 -21.80
C PRO A 402 1.81 1.37 -22.90
N ARG A 403 1.35 0.88 -24.05
CA ARG A 403 2.14 0.83 -25.29
C ARG A 403 1.96 2.12 -26.06
N PHE A 404 3.09 2.75 -26.36
CA PHE A 404 3.20 3.97 -27.16
C PHE A 404 3.94 3.69 -28.47
N GLU A 405 4.32 4.72 -29.21
CA GLU A 405 5.10 4.58 -30.45
C GLU A 405 6.48 3.95 -30.20
N GLU A 406 7.13 4.31 -29.07
CA GLU A 406 8.48 3.92 -28.70
C GLU A 406 8.55 2.47 -28.19
N ASN A 407 7.45 1.92 -27.70
CA ASN A 407 7.39 0.60 -27.10
C ASN A 407 6.22 -0.26 -27.60
N LYS A 408 5.89 -0.17 -28.87
CA LYS A 408 4.83 -0.96 -29.54
C LYS A 408 4.91 -2.45 -29.20
N SER A 409 3.77 -3.13 -29.28
CA SER A 409 3.72 -4.59 -29.20
C SER A 409 4.46 -5.25 -30.36
N GLN A 410 4.76 -6.54 -30.27
CA GLN A 410 5.34 -7.30 -31.38
C GLN A 410 4.51 -7.21 -32.67
N ASN A 411 3.19 -7.01 -32.55
CA ASN A 411 2.27 -6.83 -33.67
C ASN A 411 2.13 -5.35 -34.10
N GLY A 412 2.99 -4.46 -33.64
CA GLY A 412 3.02 -3.03 -34.01
C GLY A 412 1.89 -2.18 -33.39
N LEU A 413 1.08 -2.71 -32.46
CA LEU A 413 -0.08 -2.02 -31.88
C LEU A 413 0.29 -1.22 -30.61
N LYS A 414 -0.37 -0.08 -30.46
CA LYS A 414 -0.36 0.76 -29.28
C LYS A 414 -1.61 0.50 -28.42
N THR A 415 -1.57 0.91 -27.15
CA THR A 415 -2.75 0.82 -26.26
C THR A 415 -3.94 1.63 -26.81
N SER A 416 -3.68 2.80 -27.40
CA SER A 416 -4.71 3.64 -28.01
C SER A 416 -5.37 3.02 -29.25
N ASP A 417 -4.70 2.10 -29.96
CA ASP A 417 -5.28 1.44 -31.12
C ASP A 417 -6.38 0.43 -30.71
N LEU A 418 -6.27 -0.11 -29.51
CA LEU A 418 -7.24 -1.06 -28.95
C LEU A 418 -8.33 -0.38 -28.12
N PHE A 419 -7.95 0.64 -27.33
CA PHE A 419 -8.82 1.26 -26.31
C PHE A 419 -9.14 2.73 -26.58
N GLU A 420 -8.70 3.31 -27.69
CA GLU A 420 -8.97 4.67 -28.13
C GLU A 420 -8.43 5.76 -27.19
N LYS A 421 -9.14 6.09 -26.09
CA LYS A 421 -8.85 7.25 -25.23
C LYS A 421 -8.35 6.86 -23.84
N CYS A 422 -7.28 7.54 -23.38
CA CYS A 422 -6.92 7.53 -21.95
C CYS A 422 -7.94 8.40 -21.19
N LEU A 423 -8.61 7.80 -20.19
CA LEU A 423 -9.67 8.45 -19.43
C LEU A 423 -9.17 9.10 -18.14
N HIS A 424 -8.13 8.52 -17.55
CA HIS A 424 -7.49 9.03 -16.34
C HIS A 424 -6.05 8.51 -16.21
N THR A 425 -5.18 9.34 -15.64
CA THR A 425 -3.78 9.00 -15.40
C THR A 425 -3.44 9.14 -13.92
N TYR A 426 -2.67 8.17 -13.41
CA TYR A 426 -2.02 8.25 -12.12
C TYR A 426 -0.64 7.61 -12.25
N LEU A 427 0.35 8.45 -12.45
CA LEU A 427 1.70 8.04 -12.84
C LEU A 427 2.54 7.67 -11.61
N ILE A 428 3.70 7.05 -11.85
CA ILE A 428 4.61 6.66 -10.78
C ILE A 428 5.05 7.85 -9.94
N LYS A 429 5.27 9.02 -10.54
CA LYS A 429 5.61 10.25 -9.84
C LYS A 429 4.52 10.70 -8.85
N ASN A 430 3.25 10.60 -9.26
CA ASN A 430 2.13 10.90 -8.38
C ASN A 430 2.08 9.93 -7.21
N ALA A 431 2.27 8.63 -7.50
CA ALA A 431 2.21 7.59 -6.48
C ALA A 431 3.34 7.70 -5.44
N ILE A 432 4.54 8.11 -5.84
CA ILE A 432 5.66 8.39 -4.92
C ILE A 432 5.38 9.66 -4.12
N TYR A 433 4.93 10.71 -4.80
CA TYR A 433 4.57 11.96 -4.14
C TYR A 433 3.49 11.74 -3.07
N ASP A 434 2.49 10.90 -3.34
CA ASP A 434 1.42 10.55 -2.40
C ASP A 434 1.82 9.50 -1.36
N HIS A 435 3.07 9.03 -1.35
CA HIS A 435 3.57 7.96 -0.49
C HIS A 435 2.78 6.64 -0.63
N ASN A 436 2.16 6.41 -1.79
CA ASN A 436 1.46 5.18 -2.11
C ASN A 436 2.40 4.06 -2.58
N VAL A 437 3.54 4.45 -3.13
CA VAL A 437 4.68 3.58 -3.45
C VAL A 437 5.97 4.29 -3.08
N LEU A 438 7.05 3.51 -2.97
CA LEU A 438 8.38 4.03 -2.65
C LEU A 438 9.14 4.42 -3.93
N GLY A 439 10.11 5.30 -3.80
CA GLY A 439 11.11 5.57 -4.84
C GLY A 439 12.12 4.44 -4.94
N PHE A 440 13.12 4.61 -5.82
CA PHE A 440 14.17 3.61 -6.07
C PHE A 440 15.55 4.18 -5.78
N SER A 441 16.40 3.37 -5.12
CA SER A 441 17.85 3.51 -5.15
C SER A 441 18.39 2.59 -6.24
N ILE A 442 19.07 3.12 -7.24
CA ILE A 442 19.56 2.34 -8.37
C ILE A 442 21.07 2.40 -8.41
N GLU A 443 21.72 1.24 -8.36
CA GLU A 443 23.18 1.09 -8.46
C GLU A 443 23.50 0.34 -9.75
N TYR A 444 24.46 0.87 -10.52
CA TYR A 444 24.96 0.26 -11.73
C TYR A 444 26.38 -0.26 -11.48
N ILE A 445 26.54 -1.56 -11.44
CA ILE A 445 27.82 -2.23 -11.21
C ILE A 445 28.44 -2.65 -12.52
N GLN A 446 29.53 -2.03 -12.88
CA GLN A 446 30.27 -2.40 -14.08
C GLN A 446 31.11 -3.66 -13.80
N THR A 447 30.78 -4.75 -14.48
CA THR A 447 31.42 -6.07 -14.27
C THR A 447 32.56 -6.34 -15.25
N PHE A 448 32.64 -5.59 -16.34
CA PHE A 448 33.78 -5.61 -17.30
C PHE A 448 33.82 -4.28 -18.07
N LYS A 449 34.98 -4.01 -18.70
CA LYS A 449 35.16 -2.84 -19.55
C LYS A 449 34.88 -3.21 -21.00
N GLY A 450 34.02 -2.45 -21.66
CA GLY A 450 33.68 -2.58 -23.07
C GLY A 450 33.31 -1.23 -23.67
N GLN A 451 33.19 -1.18 -24.98
CA GLN A 451 32.61 -0.04 -25.70
C GLN A 451 31.09 -0.19 -25.74
N TYR A 452 30.39 0.90 -25.93
CA TYR A 452 28.95 0.89 -26.09
C TYR A 452 28.57 0.96 -27.58
N ASP A 453 27.60 0.16 -27.98
CA ASP A 453 27.00 0.26 -29.30
C ASP A 453 25.97 1.42 -29.38
N GLU A 454 25.38 1.61 -30.56
CA GLU A 454 24.35 2.65 -30.81
C GLU A 454 23.11 2.49 -29.92
N ASN A 455 22.91 1.30 -29.31
CA ASN A 455 21.80 0.98 -28.39
C ASN A 455 22.25 0.94 -26.92
N ASP A 456 23.40 1.51 -26.59
CA ASP A 456 24.01 1.49 -25.25
C ASP A 456 24.31 0.06 -24.71
N LYS A 457 24.37 -0.96 -25.57
CA LYS A 457 24.82 -2.30 -25.18
C LYS A 457 26.33 -2.33 -25.10
N THR A 458 26.85 -2.90 -24.02
CA THR A 458 28.29 -3.08 -23.86
C THR A 458 28.79 -4.10 -24.87
N MET A 459 29.75 -3.70 -25.71
CA MET A 459 30.43 -4.55 -26.68
C MET A 459 31.91 -4.63 -26.38
N VAL A 460 32.49 -5.79 -26.63
CA VAL A 460 33.94 -6.01 -26.59
C VAL A 460 34.36 -6.45 -27.97
N GLU A 461 35.29 -5.73 -28.58
CA GLU A 461 35.76 -6.02 -29.95
C GLU A 461 36.33 -7.45 -30.05
N GLY A 462 35.80 -8.23 -31.01
CA GLY A 462 36.23 -9.59 -31.25
C GLY A 462 35.76 -10.66 -30.28
N ILE A 463 34.87 -10.32 -29.34
CA ILE A 463 34.34 -11.25 -28.33
C ILE A 463 32.81 -11.24 -28.37
N ASP A 464 32.20 -12.43 -28.32
CA ASP A 464 30.76 -12.55 -28.09
C ASP A 464 30.42 -12.08 -26.65
N THR A 465 29.65 -11.03 -26.58
CA THR A 465 29.25 -10.45 -25.27
C THR A 465 28.44 -11.42 -24.41
N ASP A 466 27.72 -12.36 -25.01
CA ASP A 466 26.99 -13.40 -24.28
C ASP A 466 27.93 -14.38 -23.59
N GLU A 467 29.11 -14.72 -24.21
CA GLU A 467 30.15 -15.49 -23.55
C GLU A 467 30.74 -14.75 -22.33
N VAL A 468 30.97 -13.44 -22.46
CA VAL A 468 31.49 -12.62 -21.33
C VAL A 468 30.49 -12.63 -20.17
N TYR A 469 29.22 -12.52 -20.47
CA TYR A 469 28.17 -12.53 -19.42
C TYR A 469 28.06 -13.90 -18.75
N MET A 470 28.46 -14.97 -19.41
CA MET A 470 28.44 -16.34 -18.88
C MET A 470 29.78 -16.80 -18.33
N ALA A 471 30.85 -15.97 -18.38
CA ALA A 471 32.17 -16.29 -17.87
C ALA A 471 32.14 -16.54 -16.34
N ASP A 472 32.81 -17.63 -15.93
CA ASP A 472 32.77 -18.06 -14.52
C ASP A 472 33.36 -17.00 -13.57
N GLU A 473 34.42 -16.30 -13.97
CA GLU A 473 35.06 -15.22 -13.19
C GLU A 473 34.07 -14.07 -12.97
N ARG A 474 33.27 -13.73 -13.96
CA ARG A 474 32.23 -12.68 -13.81
C ARG A 474 31.10 -13.13 -12.89
N ILE A 475 30.67 -14.37 -13.04
CA ILE A 475 29.65 -14.97 -12.15
C ILE A 475 30.15 -14.97 -10.72
N ASP A 476 31.43 -15.26 -10.49
CA ASP A 476 32.06 -15.20 -9.18
C ASP A 476 32.06 -13.78 -8.58
N LEU A 477 32.45 -12.79 -9.37
CA LEU A 477 32.44 -11.38 -8.94
C LEU A 477 31.03 -10.91 -8.56
N VAL A 478 30.04 -11.17 -9.39
CA VAL A 478 28.64 -10.79 -9.14
C VAL A 478 28.12 -11.52 -7.90
N THR A 479 28.37 -12.82 -7.77
CA THR A 479 27.93 -13.62 -6.63
C THR A 479 28.54 -13.11 -5.33
N ASN A 480 29.85 -12.85 -5.30
CA ASN A 480 30.54 -12.31 -4.14
C ASN A 480 30.01 -10.92 -3.77
N HIS A 481 29.75 -10.07 -4.77
CA HIS A 481 29.15 -8.76 -4.51
C HIS A 481 27.76 -8.90 -3.87
N ILE A 482 26.90 -9.80 -4.36
CA ILE A 482 25.58 -10.06 -3.79
C ILE A 482 25.72 -10.52 -2.33
N ILE A 483 26.53 -11.54 -2.05
CA ILE A 483 26.67 -12.13 -0.70
C ILE A 483 27.18 -11.07 0.30
N ASN A 484 28.22 -10.32 -0.08
CA ASN A 484 28.83 -9.32 0.80
C ASN A 484 27.88 -8.15 1.13
N ASN A 485 27.00 -7.76 0.20
CA ASN A 485 26.14 -6.60 0.37
C ASN A 485 24.69 -6.95 0.73
N HIS A 486 24.29 -8.22 0.67
CA HIS A 486 22.89 -8.62 0.84
C HIS A 486 22.32 -8.18 2.20
N LYS A 487 23.05 -8.39 3.29
CA LYS A 487 22.59 -7.97 4.62
C LYS A 487 22.36 -6.46 4.71
N CYS A 488 23.25 -5.66 4.14
CA CYS A 488 23.12 -4.20 4.07
C CYS A 488 21.86 -3.81 3.26
N LYS A 489 21.72 -4.33 2.04
CA LYS A 489 20.59 -4.00 1.14
C LYS A 489 19.24 -4.45 1.68
N THR A 490 19.20 -5.52 2.46
CA THR A 490 17.96 -6.06 3.05
C THR A 490 17.72 -5.66 4.49
N VAL A 491 18.39 -4.60 4.97
CA VAL A 491 18.27 -4.08 6.34
C VAL A 491 18.48 -5.20 7.36
N ASN A 492 19.74 -5.64 7.48
CA ASN A 492 20.16 -6.76 8.34
C ASN A 492 19.39 -8.06 8.09
N GLY A 493 19.03 -8.34 6.85
CA GLY A 493 18.29 -9.55 6.48
C GLY A 493 16.82 -9.53 6.86
N LYS A 494 16.26 -8.37 7.22
CA LYS A 494 14.82 -8.24 7.54
C LYS A 494 13.95 -8.49 6.31
N TYR A 495 14.35 -8.01 5.16
CA TYR A 495 13.62 -8.07 3.90
C TYR A 495 14.08 -9.19 2.98
N THR A 496 13.39 -9.39 1.88
CA THR A 496 13.67 -10.41 0.86
C THR A 496 14.14 -9.77 -0.44
N ALA A 497 14.81 -10.56 -1.30
CA ALA A 497 15.30 -10.12 -2.59
C ALA A 497 14.88 -11.06 -3.72
N ILE A 498 14.85 -10.51 -4.94
CA ILE A 498 14.78 -11.28 -6.20
C ILE A 498 16.08 -11.05 -6.98
N PHE A 499 16.59 -12.10 -7.60
CA PHE A 499 17.70 -12.02 -8.55
C PHE A 499 17.21 -12.43 -9.94
N ALA A 500 17.12 -11.45 -10.83
CA ALA A 500 16.70 -11.64 -12.22
C ALA A 500 17.91 -11.97 -13.10
N THR A 501 17.93 -13.16 -13.70
CA THR A 501 18.98 -13.64 -14.61
C THR A 501 18.51 -13.67 -16.06
N SER A 502 19.45 -13.64 -16.99
CA SER A 502 19.16 -13.57 -18.44
C SER A 502 18.54 -14.86 -18.99
N SER A 503 18.94 -16.02 -18.47
CA SER A 503 18.57 -17.34 -19.00
C SER A 503 18.57 -18.40 -17.91
N ILE A 504 18.00 -19.57 -18.20
CA ILE A 504 18.01 -20.72 -17.29
C ILE A 504 19.45 -21.22 -17.03
N PRO A 505 20.36 -21.35 -18.04
CA PRO A 505 21.78 -21.69 -17.79
C PRO A 505 22.47 -20.67 -16.86
N ALA A 506 22.24 -19.37 -17.04
CA ALA A 506 22.82 -18.35 -16.17
C ALA A 506 22.28 -18.50 -14.73
N LEU A 507 20.95 -18.71 -14.57
CA LEU A 507 20.33 -18.96 -13.29
C LEU A 507 20.97 -20.15 -12.58
N ALA A 508 21.17 -21.27 -13.29
CA ALA A 508 21.77 -22.48 -12.72
C ALA A 508 23.20 -22.22 -12.24
N LYS A 509 24.05 -21.55 -13.05
CA LYS A 509 25.41 -21.17 -12.66
C LYS A 509 25.44 -20.30 -11.39
N TYR A 510 24.61 -19.28 -11.32
CA TYR A 510 24.49 -18.43 -10.11
C TYR A 510 24.00 -19.22 -8.90
N TYR A 511 23.00 -20.06 -9.08
CA TYR A 511 22.45 -20.89 -8.01
C TYR A 511 23.53 -21.80 -7.41
N ASP A 512 24.26 -22.55 -8.28
CA ASP A 512 25.31 -23.47 -7.88
C ASP A 512 26.46 -22.70 -7.20
N LYS A 513 26.81 -21.51 -7.71
CA LYS A 513 27.88 -20.71 -7.12
C LYS A 513 27.53 -20.19 -5.74
N ILE A 514 26.32 -19.66 -5.53
CA ILE A 514 25.88 -19.20 -4.20
C ILE A 514 25.88 -20.37 -3.21
N LYS A 515 25.42 -21.57 -3.62
CA LYS A 515 25.44 -22.77 -2.76
C LYS A 515 26.87 -23.23 -2.45
N SER A 516 27.80 -23.17 -3.39
CA SER A 516 29.19 -23.60 -3.19
C SER A 516 29.94 -22.72 -2.18
N LEU A 517 29.55 -21.47 -2.01
CA LEU A 517 30.18 -20.54 -1.08
C LEU A 517 29.69 -20.71 0.36
N ASN A 518 28.85 -21.73 0.65
CA ASN A 518 28.33 -22.04 1.98
C ASN A 518 27.81 -20.80 2.76
N SER A 519 27.17 -19.89 2.03
CA SER A 519 26.57 -18.70 2.65
C SER A 519 25.36 -19.11 3.51
N ASP A 520 25.11 -18.40 4.61
CA ASP A 520 23.93 -18.60 5.46
C ASP A 520 22.61 -18.20 4.75
N LEU A 521 22.67 -17.74 3.50
CA LEU A 521 21.53 -17.26 2.74
C LEU A 521 20.65 -18.42 2.26
N LYS A 522 19.37 -18.34 2.58
CA LYS A 522 18.36 -19.26 2.09
C LYS A 522 17.90 -18.84 0.70
N ILE A 523 18.31 -19.60 -0.30
CA ILE A 523 17.99 -19.32 -1.70
C ILE A 523 16.98 -20.31 -2.26
N ALA A 524 16.20 -19.85 -3.23
CA ALA A 524 15.33 -20.67 -4.06
C ALA A 524 15.40 -20.20 -5.50
N ALA A 525 14.96 -21.02 -6.44
CA ALA A 525 14.89 -20.62 -7.85
C ALA A 525 13.61 -21.14 -8.50
N VAL A 526 13.06 -20.36 -9.43
CA VAL A 526 11.85 -20.72 -10.15
C VAL A 526 11.87 -20.17 -11.58
N PHE A 527 11.49 -20.99 -12.53
CA PHE A 527 11.33 -20.62 -13.94
C PHE A 527 10.31 -21.53 -14.63
N SER A 528 9.72 -21.05 -15.75
CA SER A 528 8.84 -21.87 -16.57
C SER A 528 9.66 -22.62 -17.64
N TYR A 529 9.38 -23.89 -17.83
CA TYR A 529 10.09 -24.77 -18.75
C TYR A 529 9.34 -25.02 -20.08
N GLY A 530 8.22 -24.36 -20.33
CA GLY A 530 7.38 -24.53 -21.52
C GLY A 530 7.29 -23.34 -22.46
N GLU A 531 8.10 -22.29 -22.30
CA GLU A 531 7.99 -21.05 -23.09
C GLU A 531 9.06 -20.85 -24.17
N ASN A 532 9.95 -21.82 -24.40
CA ASN A 532 10.95 -21.78 -25.48
C ASN A 532 10.62 -22.82 -26.55
N GLU A 533 9.59 -22.62 -27.34
CA GLU A 533 9.21 -23.52 -28.46
C GLU A 533 10.22 -23.60 -29.63
N ASP A 534 11.32 -22.82 -29.59
CA ASP A 534 12.25 -22.76 -30.74
C ASP A 534 13.50 -23.65 -30.65
N LEU A 535 13.62 -24.51 -29.62
CA LEU A 535 14.83 -25.35 -29.47
C LEU A 535 14.46 -26.78 -29.01
N GLU A 536 14.08 -27.63 -29.95
CA GLU A 536 14.02 -29.09 -29.74
C GLU A 536 15.32 -29.63 -29.10
N GLY A 537 15.19 -30.25 -27.93
CA GLY A 537 16.30 -30.84 -27.18
C GLY A 537 16.79 -30.08 -25.94
N LYS A 538 16.37 -28.80 -25.68
CA LYS A 538 16.76 -28.06 -24.48
C LYS A 538 15.75 -28.17 -23.34
N ASP A 539 14.54 -28.65 -23.60
CA ASP A 539 13.48 -28.76 -22.59
C ASP A 539 13.76 -29.87 -21.57
N GLU A 540 14.37 -31.00 -21.95
CA GLU A 540 14.73 -32.06 -20.99
C GLU A 540 15.78 -31.56 -19.99
N HIS A 541 16.82 -30.87 -20.47
CA HIS A 541 17.86 -30.31 -19.60
C HIS A 541 17.29 -29.24 -18.61
N SER A 542 16.34 -28.41 -19.02
CA SER A 542 15.72 -27.42 -18.14
C SER A 542 14.84 -28.05 -17.06
N LYS A 543 14.17 -29.17 -17.35
CA LYS A 543 13.42 -29.96 -16.36
C LYS A 543 14.31 -30.58 -15.30
N ASP A 544 15.48 -31.13 -15.72
CA ASP A 544 16.43 -31.73 -14.81
C ASP A 544 17.04 -30.68 -13.85
N ILE A 545 17.35 -29.50 -14.35
CA ILE A 545 17.82 -28.38 -13.53
C ILE A 545 16.76 -28.01 -12.49
N LEU A 546 15.48 -27.88 -12.89
CA LEU A 546 14.40 -27.52 -11.97
C LEU A 546 14.14 -28.62 -10.94
N ALA A 547 14.17 -29.90 -11.35
CA ALA A 547 14.02 -31.04 -10.45
C ALA A 547 15.08 -31.03 -9.36
N ARG A 548 16.37 -30.84 -9.73
CA ARG A 548 17.47 -30.72 -8.79
C ARG A 548 17.31 -29.55 -7.81
N ILE A 549 16.89 -28.40 -8.31
CA ILE A 549 16.64 -27.21 -7.46
C ILE A 549 15.50 -27.47 -6.48
N ILE A 550 14.43 -28.17 -6.91
CA ILE A 550 13.31 -28.55 -6.04
C ILE A 550 13.79 -29.54 -4.97
N ASP A 551 14.65 -30.51 -5.31
CA ASP A 551 15.21 -31.45 -4.34
C ASP A 551 16.08 -30.74 -3.28
N ASP A 552 16.89 -29.78 -3.68
CA ASP A 552 17.68 -28.95 -2.76
C ASP A 552 16.78 -28.07 -1.87
N TYR A 553 15.72 -27.52 -2.46
CA TYR A 553 14.71 -26.77 -1.73
C TYR A 553 14.02 -27.63 -0.66
N ASN A 554 13.66 -28.86 -1.02
CA ASN A 554 13.04 -29.81 -0.09
C ASN A 554 13.91 -30.10 1.12
N LYS A 555 15.23 -30.25 0.92
CA LYS A 555 16.22 -30.44 2.00
C LYS A 555 16.34 -29.19 2.88
N GLU A 556 16.40 -27.99 2.28
CA GLU A 556 16.60 -26.73 2.99
C GLU A 556 15.38 -26.32 3.82
N PHE A 557 14.18 -26.57 3.31
CA PHE A 557 12.92 -26.08 3.88
C PHE A 557 12.04 -27.16 4.49
N ASP A 558 12.53 -28.40 4.59
CA ASP A 558 11.79 -29.58 5.09
C ASP A 558 10.43 -29.74 4.40
N THR A 559 10.48 -29.93 3.09
CA THR A 559 9.29 -30.03 2.22
C THR A 559 9.44 -31.26 1.29
N ASN A 560 8.37 -31.58 0.57
CA ASN A 560 8.35 -32.72 -0.37
C ASN A 560 7.62 -32.34 -1.67
N PHE A 561 8.22 -31.44 -2.43
CA PHE A 561 7.70 -31.02 -3.73
C PHE A 561 8.38 -31.81 -4.87
N SER A 562 7.72 -31.87 -6.04
CA SER A 562 8.22 -32.43 -7.27
C SER A 562 7.79 -31.56 -8.45
N LEU A 563 8.25 -31.90 -9.68
CA LEU A 563 7.77 -31.24 -10.90
C LEU A 563 6.25 -31.35 -11.08
N GLU A 564 5.65 -32.47 -10.64
CA GLU A 564 4.20 -32.66 -10.69
C GLU A 564 3.45 -31.73 -9.73
N THR A 565 4.07 -31.40 -8.59
CA THR A 565 3.50 -30.48 -7.58
C THR A 565 4.04 -29.06 -7.71
N PHE A 566 4.51 -28.68 -8.91
CA PHE A 566 5.11 -27.36 -9.15
C PHE A 566 4.24 -26.18 -8.70
N ALA A 567 2.93 -26.27 -8.85
CA ALA A 567 2.02 -25.22 -8.37
C ALA A 567 2.06 -25.04 -6.83
N ALA A 568 2.20 -26.15 -6.09
CA ALA A 568 2.34 -26.11 -4.62
C ALA A 568 3.72 -25.57 -4.21
N TYR A 569 4.77 -25.96 -4.91
CA TYR A 569 6.12 -25.41 -4.76
C TYR A 569 6.13 -23.89 -4.94
N ASN A 570 5.52 -23.40 -6.03
CA ASN A 570 5.43 -21.97 -6.33
C ASN A 570 4.64 -21.19 -5.26
N LYS A 571 3.58 -21.80 -4.73
CA LYS A 571 2.80 -21.24 -3.62
C LYS A 571 3.61 -21.16 -2.33
N ASP A 572 4.42 -22.15 -2.02
CA ASP A 572 5.31 -22.16 -0.85
C ASP A 572 6.39 -21.07 -0.95
N ILE A 573 7.04 -20.94 -2.12
CA ILE A 573 7.96 -19.83 -2.43
C ILE A 573 7.29 -18.47 -2.18
N THR A 574 6.09 -18.28 -2.73
CA THR A 574 5.32 -17.05 -2.56
C THR A 574 5.10 -16.71 -1.08
N ASN A 575 4.71 -17.70 -0.27
CA ASN A 575 4.46 -17.50 1.16
C ASN A 575 5.75 -17.16 1.92
N ARG A 576 6.89 -17.78 1.58
CA ARG A 576 8.18 -17.50 2.22
C ARG A 576 8.75 -16.14 1.81
N LEU A 577 8.59 -15.72 0.56
CA LEU A 577 8.94 -14.38 0.11
C LEU A 577 8.09 -13.29 0.75
N LYS A 578 6.82 -13.58 1.03
CA LYS A 578 5.91 -12.68 1.76
C LYS A 578 6.08 -12.76 3.28
N ILE A 579 7.04 -13.53 3.76
CA ILE A 579 7.32 -13.78 5.19
C ILE A 579 6.08 -14.29 5.95
N LYS A 580 5.19 -14.99 5.25
CA LYS A 580 4.02 -15.67 5.84
C LYS A 580 4.36 -17.06 6.35
N LYS A 581 5.52 -17.59 6.01
CA LYS A 581 6.02 -18.92 6.40
C LYS A 581 7.50 -18.85 6.73
N SER A 582 7.90 -19.46 7.83
CA SER A 582 9.30 -19.56 8.29
C SER A 582 9.88 -20.93 7.91
N PRO A 583 11.21 -21.01 7.64
CA PRO A 583 12.10 -19.89 7.41
C PRO A 583 11.75 -19.16 6.09
N LYS A 584 12.06 -17.85 6.02
CA LYS A 584 11.89 -17.06 4.80
C LYS A 584 12.93 -17.43 3.73
N ILE A 585 12.65 -17.07 2.49
CA ILE A 585 13.65 -17.06 1.41
C ILE A 585 14.35 -15.69 1.43
N ASP A 586 15.67 -15.68 1.46
CA ASP A 586 16.46 -14.45 1.37
C ASP A 586 16.56 -13.95 -0.06
N ILE A 587 16.90 -14.83 -1.02
CA ILE A 587 17.00 -14.48 -2.44
C ILE A 587 16.27 -15.52 -3.29
N LEU A 588 15.35 -15.06 -4.13
CA LEU A 588 14.72 -15.88 -5.17
C LEU A 588 15.37 -15.60 -6.53
N LEU A 589 15.97 -16.61 -7.16
CA LEU A 589 16.51 -16.53 -8.52
C LEU A 589 15.40 -16.79 -9.52
N VAL A 590 15.30 -15.93 -10.54
CA VAL A 590 14.24 -16.03 -11.57
C VAL A 590 14.77 -15.65 -12.94
N VAL A 591 14.11 -16.14 -13.99
CA VAL A 591 14.34 -15.65 -15.37
C VAL A 591 13.30 -14.59 -15.73
N ASN A 592 12.02 -14.94 -15.76
CA ASN A 592 10.91 -14.03 -16.08
C ASN A 592 9.81 -14.03 -15.02
N MET A 593 9.59 -15.15 -14.35
CA MET A 593 8.58 -15.29 -13.31
C MET A 593 8.85 -14.30 -12.17
N TYR A 594 7.80 -13.83 -11.50
CA TYR A 594 7.86 -12.85 -10.39
C TYR A 594 8.28 -11.43 -10.78
N LEU A 595 8.85 -11.17 -11.96
CA LEU A 595 9.20 -9.82 -12.40
C LEU A 595 7.96 -8.98 -12.78
N THR A 596 6.88 -9.66 -13.15
CA THR A 596 5.59 -9.04 -13.48
C THR A 596 4.47 -9.70 -12.67
N GLY A 597 3.51 -8.91 -12.18
CA GLY A 597 2.31 -9.41 -11.50
C GLY A 597 2.49 -9.83 -10.04
N PHE A 598 3.70 -10.06 -9.55
CA PHE A 598 3.94 -10.42 -8.15
C PHE A 598 3.88 -9.22 -7.21
N ASP A 599 3.19 -9.36 -6.08
CA ASP A 599 3.08 -8.35 -5.04
C ASP A 599 3.56 -8.87 -3.68
N SER A 600 4.58 -8.22 -3.13
CA SER A 600 5.17 -8.56 -1.84
C SER A 600 5.69 -7.30 -1.16
N ARG A 601 5.15 -6.96 0.00
CA ARG A 601 5.62 -5.83 0.79
C ARG A 601 7.04 -6.03 1.33
N PRO A 602 7.41 -7.22 1.89
CA PRO A 602 8.76 -7.48 2.36
C PRO A 602 9.84 -7.52 1.27
N LEU A 603 9.49 -7.57 0.00
CA LEU A 603 10.46 -7.54 -1.09
C LEU A 603 11.00 -6.12 -1.26
N ASN A 604 12.28 -5.89 -0.90
CA ASN A 604 12.90 -4.57 -0.99
C ASN A 604 14.06 -4.48 -1.97
N THR A 605 14.62 -5.61 -2.43
CA THR A 605 15.84 -5.63 -3.25
C THR A 605 15.63 -6.43 -4.53
N LEU A 606 16.09 -5.89 -5.66
CA LEU A 606 16.13 -6.55 -6.94
C LEU A 606 17.57 -6.50 -7.51
N TYR A 607 18.19 -7.64 -7.63
CA TYR A 607 19.43 -7.81 -8.37
C TYR A 607 19.10 -8.12 -9.83
N VAL A 608 19.78 -7.46 -10.78
CA VAL A 608 19.46 -7.56 -12.21
C VAL A 608 20.71 -7.89 -13.01
N ASP A 609 20.81 -9.12 -13.52
CA ASP A 609 21.76 -9.52 -14.55
C ASP A 609 21.03 -9.94 -15.83
N LYS A 610 20.19 -9.03 -16.31
CA LYS A 610 19.34 -9.22 -17.47
C LYS A 610 19.10 -7.89 -18.17
N ASN A 611 19.05 -7.91 -19.51
CA ASN A 611 18.60 -6.73 -20.26
C ASN A 611 17.10 -6.55 -20.07
N LEU A 612 16.73 -5.41 -19.52
CA LEU A 612 15.35 -4.99 -19.33
C LEU A 612 15.12 -3.68 -20.05
N GLU A 613 14.00 -3.58 -20.71
CA GLU A 613 13.62 -2.39 -21.47
C GLU A 613 12.17 -2.01 -21.20
N TRP A 614 11.87 -0.72 -21.29
CA TRP A 614 10.56 -0.14 -21.24
C TRP A 614 9.67 -0.69 -20.11
N HIS A 615 8.52 -1.27 -20.46
CA HIS A 615 7.53 -1.78 -19.51
C HIS A 615 8.09 -2.92 -18.63
N ASN A 616 8.93 -3.80 -19.18
CA ASN A 616 9.52 -4.90 -18.40
C ASN A 616 10.44 -4.38 -17.31
N LEU A 617 11.20 -3.31 -17.60
CA LEU A 617 12.09 -2.64 -16.65
C LEU A 617 11.29 -2.00 -15.50
N VAL A 618 10.32 -1.14 -15.84
CA VAL A 618 9.51 -0.45 -14.82
C VAL A 618 8.71 -1.44 -13.98
N GLN A 619 8.19 -2.50 -14.58
CA GLN A 619 7.45 -3.54 -13.84
C GLN A 619 8.32 -4.33 -12.89
N ALA A 620 9.53 -4.72 -13.31
CA ALA A 620 10.49 -5.43 -12.47
C ALA A 620 10.93 -4.56 -11.28
N PHE A 621 11.31 -3.30 -11.52
CA PHE A 621 11.70 -2.35 -10.47
C PHE A 621 10.54 -2.14 -9.48
N SER A 622 9.31 -2.00 -9.98
CA SER A 622 8.12 -1.79 -9.16
C SER A 622 7.74 -2.99 -8.29
N ARG A 623 8.48 -4.11 -8.32
CA ARG A 623 8.30 -5.19 -7.34
C ARG A 623 8.81 -4.80 -5.96
N THR A 624 9.84 -3.94 -5.90
CA THR A 624 10.51 -3.55 -4.65
C THR A 624 9.90 -2.34 -3.97
N ASN A 625 9.03 -1.59 -4.63
CA ASN A 625 8.57 -0.27 -4.18
C ASN A 625 7.27 -0.27 -3.35
N ARG A 626 6.86 -1.41 -2.81
CA ARG A 626 5.69 -1.46 -1.92
C ARG A 626 6.01 -0.87 -0.56
N VAL A 627 5.14 0.01 -0.09
CA VAL A 627 5.21 0.57 1.26
C VAL A 627 4.98 -0.56 2.27
N GLU A 628 5.88 -0.68 3.24
CA GLU A 628 5.79 -1.66 4.32
C GLU A 628 5.89 -0.96 5.67
N MET A 629 7.10 -0.72 6.15
CA MET A 629 7.42 -0.07 7.41
C MET A 629 8.41 1.08 7.17
N ALA A 630 8.56 1.95 8.15
CA ALA A 630 9.53 3.05 8.09
C ALA A 630 10.99 2.58 7.84
N SER A 631 11.31 1.32 8.20
CA SER A 631 12.61 0.71 7.93
C SER A 631 12.83 0.28 6.47
N LYS A 632 11.79 0.40 5.60
CA LYS A 632 11.89 0.21 4.15
C LYS A 632 11.68 1.57 3.46
N PRO A 633 12.70 2.42 3.35
CA PRO A 633 12.55 3.77 2.82
C PRO A 633 12.40 3.80 1.29
N PHE A 634 12.90 2.78 0.58
CA PHE A 634 12.88 2.67 -0.89
C PHE A 634 13.07 1.23 -1.36
N GLY A 635 12.92 1.02 -2.67
CA GLY A 635 13.33 -0.21 -3.33
C GLY A 635 14.78 -0.13 -3.80
N ASN A 636 15.60 -1.15 -3.48
CA ASN A 636 16.97 -1.26 -3.94
C ASN A 636 17.01 -2.00 -5.28
N ILE A 637 17.63 -1.42 -6.27
CA ILE A 637 17.86 -2.00 -7.59
C ILE A 637 19.37 -2.04 -7.86
N ILE A 638 19.94 -3.21 -8.03
CA ILE A 638 21.36 -3.39 -8.32
C ILE A 638 21.50 -4.03 -9.70
N CYS A 639 22.02 -3.28 -10.66
CA CYS A 639 22.15 -3.68 -12.05
C CYS A 639 23.59 -4.12 -12.35
N TYR A 640 23.77 -5.35 -12.81
CA TYR A 640 25.04 -5.91 -13.28
C TYR A 640 25.18 -5.85 -14.80
N ARG A 641 24.26 -5.16 -15.46
CA ARG A 641 24.31 -4.79 -16.88
C ARG A 641 24.12 -3.28 -17.01
N ASN A 642 24.59 -2.73 -18.14
CA ASN A 642 24.37 -1.31 -18.41
C ASN A 642 22.90 -1.04 -18.76
N LEU A 643 22.10 -0.75 -17.75
CA LEU A 643 20.69 -0.41 -17.90
C LEU A 643 20.40 1.08 -17.74
N LYS A 644 21.43 1.93 -17.59
CA LYS A 644 21.21 3.35 -17.26
C LYS A 644 20.37 4.05 -18.33
N SER A 645 20.77 3.94 -19.61
CA SER A 645 20.03 4.56 -20.72
C SER A 645 18.61 4.00 -20.85
N ASN A 646 18.43 2.67 -20.75
CA ASN A 646 17.11 2.04 -20.79
C ASN A 646 16.22 2.49 -19.62
N THR A 647 16.84 2.65 -18.44
CA THR A 647 16.16 3.18 -17.27
C THR A 647 15.70 4.60 -17.53
N ASP A 648 16.57 5.50 -17.93
CA ASP A 648 16.25 6.90 -18.18
C ASP A 648 15.17 7.05 -19.26
N LYS A 649 15.25 6.30 -20.37
CA LYS A 649 14.22 6.28 -21.44
C LYS A 649 12.87 5.79 -20.92
N ALA A 650 12.84 4.66 -20.22
CA ALA A 650 11.61 4.07 -19.72
C ALA A 650 10.92 5.00 -18.71
N LEU A 651 11.70 5.67 -17.93
CA LEU A 651 11.27 6.53 -16.86
C LEU A 651 10.69 7.83 -17.40
N ARG A 652 11.34 8.45 -18.37
CA ARG A 652 10.77 9.62 -19.08
C ARG A 652 9.43 9.27 -19.75
N LEU A 653 9.35 8.12 -20.43
CA LEU A 653 8.11 7.70 -21.09
C LEU A 653 6.95 7.51 -20.10
N PHE A 654 7.18 6.80 -19.00
CA PHE A 654 6.11 6.47 -18.04
C PHE A 654 5.86 7.53 -16.97
N SER A 655 6.68 8.61 -16.90
CA SER A 655 6.40 9.81 -16.11
C SER A 655 5.67 10.90 -16.89
N ASN A 656 5.53 10.71 -18.20
CA ASN A 656 5.02 11.74 -19.13
C ASN A 656 5.84 13.05 -19.08
N GLU A 657 7.18 12.89 -18.92
CA GLU A 657 8.14 14.00 -18.86
C GLU A 657 8.95 14.03 -20.16
N LEU A 658 8.29 14.35 -21.27
CA LEU A 658 8.96 14.48 -22.57
C LEU A 658 9.86 15.72 -22.68
N GLU A 659 9.78 16.68 -21.73
CA GLU A 659 10.44 17.99 -21.82
C GLU A 659 11.42 18.32 -20.68
N ALA A 660 11.64 17.48 -19.71
CA ALA A 660 12.57 17.77 -18.62
C ALA A 660 14.02 17.50 -19.02
N ASN A 661 14.59 18.41 -19.82
CA ASN A 661 16.03 18.60 -19.90
C ASN A 661 16.51 19.34 -18.67
N THR A 662 17.08 18.62 -17.69
CA THR A 662 18.12 19.24 -16.86
C THR A 662 18.91 18.11 -16.17
N ASP A 663 20.19 18.03 -16.51
CA ASP A 663 21.18 17.14 -15.93
C ASP A 663 21.41 17.37 -14.41
N ASN A 664 20.71 18.32 -13.80
CA ASN A 664 20.93 18.73 -12.42
C ASN A 664 19.81 18.39 -11.44
N ASN A 665 18.68 17.80 -11.86
CA ASN A 665 17.65 17.35 -10.93
C ASN A 665 17.26 15.89 -11.25
N PRO A 666 17.66 14.93 -10.39
CA PRO A 666 17.23 13.56 -10.58
C PRO A 666 15.69 13.49 -10.57
N PRO A 667 15.09 12.65 -11.41
CA PRO A 667 13.63 12.45 -11.39
C PRO A 667 13.15 12.13 -9.97
N ILE A 668 12.00 12.64 -9.56
CA ILE A 668 11.40 12.50 -8.21
C ILE A 668 11.40 11.07 -7.65
N TRP A 669 11.57 10.08 -8.46
CA TRP A 669 11.50 8.66 -8.14
C TRP A 669 12.85 7.94 -8.02
N ILE A 670 13.95 8.61 -8.38
CA ILE A 670 15.30 8.19 -7.99
C ILE A 670 15.67 8.92 -6.69
N ILE A 671 16.01 8.14 -5.69
CA ILE A 671 16.43 8.67 -4.39
C ILE A 671 17.81 9.32 -4.53
N PRO A 672 18.07 10.44 -3.83
CA PRO A 672 19.40 11.02 -3.76
C PRO A 672 20.46 9.99 -3.37
N GLY A 673 21.68 10.18 -3.84
CA GLY A 673 22.81 9.32 -3.52
C GLY A 673 23.32 9.49 -2.10
N TYR A 674 24.32 8.66 -1.73
CA TYR A 674 24.97 8.61 -0.41
C TYR A 674 25.34 9.98 0.16
N GLY A 675 26.01 10.86 -0.63
CA GLY A 675 26.45 12.16 -0.18
C GLY A 675 25.33 13.04 0.40
N TYR A 676 24.17 13.04 -0.23
CA TYR A 676 23.01 13.78 0.26
C TYR A 676 22.57 13.33 1.66
N PHE A 677 22.47 12.02 1.88
CA PHE A 677 22.02 11.48 3.16
C PHE A 677 23.10 11.64 4.25
N ARG A 678 24.39 11.54 3.90
CA ARG A 678 25.48 11.82 4.80
C ARG A 678 25.40 13.26 5.32
N ASP A 679 25.24 14.24 4.43
CA ASP A 679 25.18 15.65 4.80
C ASP A 679 23.89 15.95 5.59
N LYS A 680 22.78 15.30 5.24
CA LYS A 680 21.53 15.41 5.99
C LYS A 680 21.62 14.80 7.39
N PHE A 681 22.35 13.71 7.57
CA PHE A 681 22.63 13.15 8.89
C PHE A 681 23.39 14.15 9.77
N LYS A 682 24.43 14.78 9.23
CA LYS A 682 25.21 15.78 9.96
C LYS A 682 24.33 16.98 10.38
N GLU A 683 23.52 17.49 9.48
CA GLU A 683 22.56 18.58 9.79
C GLU A 683 21.65 18.20 10.98
N LEU A 684 21.05 17.00 10.95
CA LEU A 684 20.16 16.54 12.00
C LEU A 684 20.89 16.20 13.31
N ALA A 685 22.12 15.71 13.25
CA ALA A 685 22.97 15.51 14.42
C ALA A 685 23.27 16.84 15.11
N PHE A 686 23.66 17.89 14.38
CA PHE A 686 23.87 19.22 14.96
C PHE A 686 22.58 19.80 15.55
N LYS A 687 21.44 19.57 14.91
CA LYS A 687 20.13 19.95 15.46
C LYS A 687 19.84 19.23 16.79
N LEU A 688 20.10 17.93 16.88
CA LEU A 688 19.95 17.15 18.12
C LEU A 688 20.83 17.71 19.23
N LEU A 689 22.11 18.00 18.93
CA LEU A 689 23.05 18.58 19.87
C LEU A 689 22.69 20.01 20.30
N SER A 690 21.95 20.76 19.50
CA SER A 690 21.44 22.07 19.93
C SER A 690 20.30 21.96 20.96
N ILE A 691 19.56 20.86 20.99
CA ILE A 691 18.48 20.58 21.96
C ILE A 691 19.06 19.95 23.21
N ALA A 692 19.93 18.97 23.05
CA ALA A 692 20.59 18.23 24.14
C ALA A 692 22.10 18.13 23.82
N PRO A 693 22.94 19.09 24.28
CA PRO A 693 24.37 19.14 23.95
C PRO A 693 25.18 17.96 24.44
N THR A 694 24.73 17.30 25.49
CA THR A 694 25.29 16.07 26.03
C THR A 694 24.20 15.03 26.27
N VAL A 695 24.58 13.77 26.33
CA VAL A 695 23.63 12.68 26.61
C VAL A 695 22.93 12.88 27.96
N GLN A 696 23.64 13.39 28.96
CA GLN A 696 23.11 13.68 30.29
C GLN A 696 22.07 14.80 30.26
N SER A 697 22.26 15.82 29.40
CA SER A 697 21.30 16.92 29.27
C SER A 697 19.90 16.47 28.79
N VAL A 698 19.75 15.26 28.27
CA VAL A 698 18.43 14.68 27.96
C VAL A 698 17.66 14.42 29.27
N ASP A 699 18.33 13.99 30.34
CA ASP A 699 17.71 13.73 31.64
C ASP A 699 17.28 15.05 32.35
N ASP A 700 17.87 16.18 31.94
CA ASP A 700 17.58 17.53 32.47
C ASP A 700 16.44 18.22 31.73
N LEU A 701 15.84 17.61 30.73
CA LEU A 701 14.70 18.18 29.99
C LEU A 701 13.43 18.13 30.87
N MET A 702 13.15 19.25 31.55
CA MET A 702 12.11 19.35 32.58
C MET A 702 10.69 19.46 32.03
N SER A 703 10.51 19.93 30.79
CA SER A 703 9.18 20.10 30.19
C SER A 703 8.87 19.01 29.18
N GLU A 704 7.60 18.61 29.10
CA GLU A 704 7.14 17.67 28.05
C GLU A 704 7.39 18.22 26.64
N ASP A 705 7.33 19.54 26.43
CA ASP A 705 7.64 20.15 25.14
C ASP A 705 9.13 19.97 24.76
N ALA A 706 10.05 20.15 25.70
CA ALA A 706 11.48 19.93 25.44
C ALA A 706 11.79 18.45 25.17
N GLN A 707 11.17 17.54 25.94
CA GLN A 707 11.26 16.09 25.68
C GLN A 707 10.69 15.73 24.30
N ARG A 708 9.59 16.35 23.90
CA ARG A 708 8.99 16.18 22.58
C ARG A 708 9.94 16.64 21.46
N GLU A 709 10.57 17.79 21.60
CA GLU A 709 11.55 18.28 20.62
C GLU A 709 12.73 17.32 20.46
N PHE A 710 13.27 16.80 21.56
CA PHE A 710 14.32 15.79 21.55
C PHE A 710 13.87 14.52 20.82
N VAL A 711 12.66 13.98 21.15
CA VAL A 711 12.12 12.79 20.52
C VAL A 711 11.97 12.96 19.02
N ILE A 712 11.48 14.12 18.56
CA ILE A 712 11.33 14.40 17.13
C ILE A 712 12.70 14.48 16.45
N ALA A 713 13.65 15.20 17.04
CA ALA A 713 14.99 15.36 16.46
C ALA A 713 15.73 14.02 16.34
N PHE A 714 15.71 13.20 17.38
CA PHE A 714 16.35 11.88 17.37
C PHE A 714 15.65 10.91 16.42
N ARG A 715 14.32 10.94 16.37
CA ARG A 715 13.54 10.15 15.42
C ARG A 715 13.94 10.43 13.96
N GLU A 716 14.05 11.70 13.58
CA GLU A 716 14.42 12.06 12.21
C GLU A 716 15.89 11.69 11.92
N LEU A 717 16.78 11.86 12.88
CA LEU A 717 18.17 11.40 12.77
C LEU A 717 18.25 9.88 12.55
N SER A 718 17.50 9.12 13.32
CA SER A 718 17.45 7.66 13.21
C SER A 718 16.90 7.17 11.87
N LYS A 719 15.93 7.86 11.28
CA LYS A 719 15.44 7.56 9.94
C LYS A 719 16.54 7.73 8.89
N ILE A 720 17.28 8.84 8.94
CA ILE A 720 18.38 9.08 8.00
C ILE A 720 19.53 8.10 8.22
N LYS A 721 19.85 7.77 9.46
CA LYS A 721 20.84 6.71 9.76
C LYS A 721 20.44 5.36 9.19
N SER A 722 19.18 4.97 9.31
CA SER A 722 18.66 3.74 8.72
C SER A 722 18.82 3.71 7.20
N ILE A 723 18.62 4.86 6.53
CA ILE A 723 18.88 4.99 5.09
C ILE A 723 20.37 4.85 4.79
N LEU A 724 21.23 5.58 5.50
CA LEU A 724 22.68 5.52 5.30
C LEU A 724 23.24 4.12 5.39
N THR A 725 22.75 3.31 6.33
CA THR A 725 23.21 1.92 6.51
C THR A 725 22.80 0.97 5.38
N THR A 726 21.97 1.40 4.42
CA THR A 726 21.68 0.64 3.20
C THR A 726 22.68 0.86 2.07
N PHE A 727 23.52 1.88 2.20
CA PHE A 727 24.62 2.14 1.25
C PHE A 727 25.87 1.36 1.68
N SER A 728 26.49 0.64 0.72
CA SER A 728 27.72 -0.11 0.99
C SER A 728 28.93 0.76 1.32
N GLU A 729 28.87 2.04 0.95
CA GLU A 729 29.89 3.05 1.17
C GLU A 729 29.90 3.62 2.60
N PHE A 730 28.82 3.41 3.38
CA PHE A 730 28.68 4.01 4.69
C PHE A 730 29.72 3.55 5.69
N SER A 731 30.41 4.52 6.27
CA SER A 731 31.30 4.37 7.42
C SER A 731 30.97 5.43 8.47
N TRP A 732 31.03 5.07 9.75
CA TRP A 732 30.87 6.05 10.84
C TRP A 732 31.92 7.16 10.79
N ALA A 733 33.12 6.88 10.24
CA ALA A 733 34.16 7.88 10.03
C ALA A 733 33.70 9.07 9.16
N ASP A 734 32.71 8.86 8.26
CA ASP A 734 32.23 9.90 7.37
C ASP A 734 31.31 10.93 8.07
N VAL A 735 30.85 10.63 9.27
CA VAL A 735 29.90 11.45 10.06
C VAL A 735 30.36 11.71 11.50
N GLU A 736 31.57 11.23 11.86
CA GLU A 736 32.11 11.29 13.22
C GLU A 736 32.31 12.75 13.70
N ASP A 737 32.55 13.68 12.79
CA ASP A 737 32.64 15.10 13.06
C ASP A 737 31.33 15.71 13.59
N ALA A 738 30.19 15.13 13.30
CA ALA A 738 28.89 15.57 13.80
C ALA A 738 28.43 14.71 14.99
N LEU A 739 28.51 13.38 14.88
CA LEU A 739 28.12 12.46 15.94
C LEU A 739 28.86 11.13 15.79
N THR A 740 29.48 10.68 16.86
CA THR A 740 30.17 9.39 16.89
C THR A 740 29.16 8.22 16.96
N CYS A 741 29.60 7.02 16.58
CA CYS A 741 28.81 5.80 16.76
C CYS A 741 28.34 5.62 18.20
N GLN A 742 29.26 5.79 19.17
CA GLN A 742 28.96 5.69 20.59
C GLN A 742 27.94 6.76 21.02
N GLY A 743 28.15 8.01 20.62
CA GLY A 743 27.21 9.11 20.93
C GLY A 743 25.80 8.84 20.39
N TYR A 744 25.68 8.30 19.17
CA TYR A 744 24.38 7.90 18.62
C TYR A 744 23.71 6.83 19.48
N GLU A 745 24.40 5.76 19.87
CA GLU A 745 23.84 4.68 20.70
C GLU A 745 23.47 5.19 22.11
N ASP A 746 24.24 6.13 22.68
CA ASP A 746 23.94 6.73 23.97
C ASP A 746 22.64 7.57 23.91
N TYR A 747 22.46 8.42 22.89
CA TYR A 747 21.21 9.15 22.67
C TYR A 747 20.04 8.20 22.38
N LYS A 748 20.26 7.11 21.64
CA LYS A 748 19.27 6.07 21.39
C LYS A 748 18.78 5.45 22.68
N SER A 749 19.68 5.17 23.60
CA SER A 749 19.32 4.63 24.92
C SER A 749 18.40 5.57 25.69
N ARG A 750 18.72 6.89 25.73
CA ARG A 750 17.86 7.90 26.37
C ARG A 750 16.50 8.02 25.71
N TYR A 751 16.47 7.98 24.39
CA TYR A 751 15.23 7.96 23.62
C TYR A 751 14.34 6.76 23.97
N LEU A 752 14.91 5.56 24.06
CA LEU A 752 14.18 4.36 24.45
C LEU A 752 13.71 4.41 25.91
N THR A 753 14.46 5.03 26.80
CA THR A 753 14.05 5.26 28.18
C THR A 753 12.83 6.15 28.27
N LEU A 754 12.78 7.26 27.50
CA LEU A 754 11.60 8.11 27.39
C LEU A 754 10.40 7.35 26.82
N TYR A 755 10.61 6.53 25.80
CA TYR A 755 9.55 5.69 25.24
C TYR A 755 8.97 4.71 26.25
N ASP A 756 9.82 4.02 27.01
CA ASP A 756 9.40 3.06 28.04
C ASP A 756 8.64 3.77 29.18
N PHE A 757 9.07 4.98 29.55
CA PHE A 757 8.39 5.82 30.54
C PHE A 757 6.98 6.17 30.04
N VAL A 758 6.85 6.72 28.84
CA VAL A 758 5.56 7.07 28.22
C VAL A 758 4.66 5.84 28.12
N LYS A 759 5.22 4.69 27.70
CA LYS A 759 4.45 3.45 27.59
C LYS A 759 3.91 2.94 28.94
N LYS A 760 4.65 3.12 30.02
CA LYS A 760 4.20 2.77 31.37
C LYS A 760 3.12 3.73 31.88
N GLU A 761 3.27 5.03 31.62
CA GLU A 761 2.29 6.05 32.02
C GLU A 761 0.97 5.97 31.24
N ARG A 762 0.94 5.42 30.04
CA ARG A 762 -0.31 5.17 29.29
C ARG A 762 -1.35 4.35 30.04
N ASN A 763 -0.96 3.70 31.12
CA ASN A 763 -1.87 3.00 32.03
C ASN A 763 -2.37 3.89 33.20
N ALA A 764 -1.88 5.11 33.34
CA ALA A 764 -2.28 6.08 34.35
C ALA A 764 -3.45 6.97 33.86
N GLU A 765 -4.14 7.67 34.78
CA GLU A 765 -5.30 8.50 34.45
C GLU A 765 -4.92 9.82 33.74
N LYS A 766 -3.65 10.20 33.73
CA LYS A 766 -3.18 11.47 33.16
C LYS A 766 -2.67 11.27 31.74
N VAL A 767 -3.21 12.01 30.79
CA VAL A 767 -2.77 12.00 29.40
C VAL A 767 -1.59 12.95 29.25
N SER A 768 -0.45 12.44 28.79
CA SER A 768 0.74 13.22 28.45
C SER A 768 0.71 13.61 26.98
N ILE A 769 1.27 14.78 26.61
CA ILE A 769 1.48 15.16 25.21
C ILE A 769 2.43 14.20 24.48
N LEU A 770 3.28 13.47 25.21
CA LEU A 770 4.17 12.44 24.68
C LEU A 770 3.42 11.17 24.24
N ASP A 771 2.18 10.97 24.71
CA ASP A 771 1.38 9.78 24.35
C ASP A 771 1.02 9.72 22.87
N ASP A 772 0.88 10.89 22.26
CA ASP A 772 0.48 11.00 20.84
C ASP A 772 1.70 11.07 19.89
N ILE A 773 2.93 11.18 20.44
CA ILE A 773 4.15 11.24 19.61
C ILE A 773 4.43 9.86 18.97
N ASP A 774 4.78 9.91 17.71
CA ASP A 774 5.30 8.76 16.98
C ASP A 774 6.79 8.56 17.25
N PHE A 775 7.13 7.61 18.08
CA PHE A 775 8.52 7.27 18.41
C PHE A 775 9.26 6.51 17.30
N ALA A 776 8.60 6.14 16.19
CA ALA A 776 9.20 5.35 15.10
C ALA A 776 10.05 4.16 15.59
N ILE A 777 9.59 3.46 16.60
CA ILE A 777 10.31 2.36 17.28
C ILE A 777 10.72 1.26 16.27
N GLU A 778 9.94 1.05 15.22
CA GLU A 778 10.24 0.08 14.17
C GLU A 778 11.58 0.36 13.46
N VAL A 779 11.94 1.63 13.29
CA VAL A 779 13.25 2.01 12.70
C VAL A 779 14.37 1.72 13.69
N ILE A 780 14.14 2.01 14.97
CA ILE A 780 15.15 1.85 16.01
C ILE A 780 15.37 0.38 16.36
N GLN A 781 14.33 -0.45 16.35
CA GLN A 781 14.44 -1.88 16.61
C GLN A 781 15.16 -2.66 15.50
N THR A 782 15.30 -2.10 14.30
CA THR A 782 16.13 -2.71 13.25
C THR A 782 17.62 -2.57 13.50
N ASP A 783 18.03 -1.66 14.36
CA ASP A 783 19.40 -1.50 14.81
C ASP A 783 19.71 -2.48 15.92
N LYS A 784 20.51 -3.50 15.63
CA LYS A 784 20.97 -4.45 16.64
C LYS A 784 21.89 -3.74 17.63
N ILE A 785 21.68 -3.97 18.92
CA ILE A 785 22.60 -3.54 19.95
C ILE A 785 23.94 -4.23 19.70
N ASN A 786 24.97 -3.41 19.51
CA ASN A 786 26.30 -3.90 19.15
C ASN A 786 27.03 -4.40 20.41
N VAL A 787 27.66 -5.58 20.34
CA VAL A 787 28.56 -6.10 21.39
C VAL A 787 29.57 -5.06 21.84
N THR A 788 30.15 -4.31 20.91
CA THR A 788 31.10 -3.24 21.19
C THR A 788 30.51 -2.15 22.08
N TYR A 789 29.23 -1.80 21.86
CA TYR A 789 28.52 -0.83 22.68
C TYR A 789 28.39 -1.28 24.12
N ILE A 790 27.91 -2.52 24.34
CA ILE A 790 27.82 -3.09 25.71
C ILE A 790 29.18 -3.17 26.38
N MET A 791 30.23 -3.57 25.64
CA MET A 791 31.58 -3.64 26.17
C MET A 791 32.13 -2.25 26.54
N ASN A 792 31.78 -1.22 25.78
CA ASN A 792 32.17 0.15 26.13
C ASN A 792 31.42 0.67 27.35
N LEU A 793 30.14 0.38 27.50
CA LEU A 793 29.41 0.70 28.73
C LEU A 793 30.03 0.03 29.93
N LEU A 794 30.39 -1.26 29.84
CA LEU A 794 31.06 -2.00 30.92
C LEU A 794 32.42 -1.39 31.30
N ARG A 795 33.19 -0.92 30.30
CA ARG A 795 34.50 -0.29 30.55
C ARG A 795 34.38 1.07 31.23
N ASN A 796 33.27 1.79 31.01
CA ASN A 796 33.06 3.13 31.54
C ASN A 796 32.30 3.16 32.87
N VAL A 797 32.02 2.01 33.48
CA VAL A 797 31.40 1.91 34.81
C VAL A 797 32.27 2.58 35.86
N ASP A 798 31.72 3.56 36.55
CA ASP A 798 32.44 4.23 37.66
C ASP A 798 32.52 3.33 38.89
N THR A 799 33.68 2.65 39.04
CA THR A 799 33.92 1.75 40.18
C THR A 799 34.24 2.49 41.48
N ALA A 800 34.54 3.80 41.44
CA ALA A 800 34.86 4.58 42.60
C ALA A 800 33.63 5.11 43.35
N ASN A 801 32.51 5.29 42.67
CA ASN A 801 31.29 5.80 43.24
C ASN A 801 30.20 4.71 43.25
N LYS A 802 29.96 4.06 44.40
CA LYS A 802 28.97 2.96 44.51
C LYS A 802 27.55 3.29 44.06
N LYS A 803 27.13 4.55 44.20
CA LYS A 803 25.79 4.97 43.79
C LYS A 803 25.70 5.12 42.26
N GLN A 804 26.75 5.62 41.63
CA GLN A 804 26.86 5.72 40.18
C GLN A 804 27.07 4.35 39.56
N GLN A 805 27.91 3.51 40.13
CA GLN A 805 28.12 2.10 39.72
C GLN A 805 26.80 1.31 39.66
N ALA A 806 25.92 1.47 40.66
CA ALA A 806 24.63 0.79 40.69
C ALA A 806 23.75 1.27 39.54
N LYS A 807 23.74 2.57 39.21
CA LYS A 807 23.00 3.13 38.08
C LYS A 807 23.55 2.65 36.74
N ASP A 808 24.85 2.63 36.58
CA ASP A 808 25.50 2.20 35.33
C ASP A 808 25.24 0.72 35.07
N LEU A 809 25.28 -0.13 36.09
CA LEU A 809 24.98 -1.56 35.97
C LEU A 809 23.49 -1.81 35.69
N GLU A 810 22.60 -1.02 36.28
CA GLU A 810 21.17 -1.11 35.97
C GLU A 810 20.88 -0.69 34.52
N HIS A 811 21.55 0.36 34.03
CA HIS A 811 21.48 0.81 32.63
C HIS A 811 21.98 -0.30 31.69
N ILE A 812 23.13 -0.89 31.95
CA ILE A 812 23.67 -2.00 31.13
C ILE A 812 22.70 -3.18 31.10
N LYS A 813 22.10 -3.52 32.27
CA LYS A 813 21.10 -4.58 32.34
C LYS A 813 19.87 -4.27 31.47
N GLN A 814 19.37 -3.03 31.50
CA GLN A 814 18.27 -2.61 30.66
C GLN A 814 18.60 -2.73 29.16
N GLU A 815 19.81 -2.37 28.76
CA GLU A 815 20.26 -2.51 27.37
C GLU A 815 20.41 -3.97 26.94
N LEU A 816 20.89 -4.85 27.83
CA LEU A 816 20.95 -6.28 27.57
C LEU A 816 19.54 -6.91 27.45
N ASP A 817 18.59 -6.48 28.27
CA ASP A 817 17.19 -6.94 28.17
C ASP A 817 16.51 -6.50 26.86
N ARG A 818 16.95 -5.40 26.26
CA ARG A 818 16.47 -4.88 24.96
C ARG A 818 17.05 -5.60 23.75
N THR A 819 18.15 -6.35 23.92
CA THR A 819 18.77 -7.06 22.77
C THR A 819 18.07 -8.36 22.46
N ASP A 820 17.86 -8.64 21.16
CA ASP A 820 17.36 -9.92 20.67
C ASP A 820 18.47 -10.99 20.51
N ASN A 821 19.72 -10.66 20.82
CA ASN A 821 20.85 -11.58 20.71
C ASN A 821 20.94 -12.49 21.95
N PRO A 822 20.67 -13.82 21.80
CA PRO A 822 20.72 -14.75 22.92
C PRO A 822 22.11 -14.90 23.53
N GLU A 823 23.18 -14.65 22.76
CA GLU A 823 24.56 -14.76 23.21
C GLU A 823 24.98 -13.57 24.09
N LEU A 824 24.38 -12.38 23.83
CA LEU A 824 24.62 -11.20 24.67
C LEU A 824 23.82 -11.21 25.99
N ARG A 825 22.70 -11.96 26.03
CA ARG A 825 21.90 -12.12 27.25
C ARG A 825 22.48 -13.18 28.23
N ARG A 826 23.34 -14.08 27.74
CA ARG A 826 24.06 -15.06 28.54
C ARG A 826 25.35 -14.49 29.13
#